data_5455c5d8608413a4fc6f510459ac2d59
#
_entry.id   5455c5d8608413a4fc6f510459ac2d59
#
_cell.length_a   1.000
_cell.length_b   1.000
_cell.length_c   1.000
_cell.angle_alpha   90.00
_cell.angle_beta   90.00
_cell.angle_gamma   90.00
#
_symmetry.space_group_name_H-M   'P 1'
#
loop_
_entity.id
_entity.type
_entity.pdbx_description
1 polymer ?
#
loop_
_entity_poly.entity_id
_entity_poly.type
_entity_poly.pdbx_seq_one_letter_code
_entity_poly.pdbx_strand_id
1 'polypeptide(L)'
;MSELFNVADIFGENVFDDATMQERLPKKVYKDLKKMIEEGKELDLATADVIAHEMKEWAIEKGATHYTHWFQPLTGVTAEKHDSFISAPMETGKVLMSFSGKELIKGEPDASSFPSGGLRATFEARGYTAWDCTSPAFVRKDAAGATLCIPTAFCSYTGEALDQKTPLLRSMEAINEQSLRLIRLFGNTRAKKVTPSVGPEQEYFLVDAKKFLERKDLIYTGRTLFGAMPPKGQELDDHYFGTIRQRIASFMKDVNEELWKMGVTSKTQHNEVAPAQHELAPIYAKANVAVDHNQLVMQTLKRIASEHGMKCLLHEKPFAGVNGSGKHNNWSLTTDEGKNLLDPGETPHENIQFLLVLTCILKAVDEHAALLRESAADPGNDHRLGANEAPPAIISVFLGEQLEDVLEQLVTTGEATHSLNTGKLETGVRTLPELAKDTSDRNRTSPFTFTGNKFEFRMVGSRDSVAGSNIVLNTIVADAFSQACDVLEKADDFEKAVHDLIKQYATEHYRIVFNGNGYSDEWVKEAERRGLPNIRSMVDAIPALVTEETISLFEKFHVFTRAELESRAEIKYENYAKAINIEARTMIDMASKQIIPAIIKYTRSLADTVNSVREAGVDPQVQADLLKEITVLLGQTKEALDVLKKVTEEAAAMEEGESQARYYHDSVFPAMEELRRPVDELEMIVDKEAWPMPSYGDLLFEV
;
A
#
# COMPACT_ATOMS: atom_id res chain seq x y z
N MET A 1 14.79 28.50 -18.15
CA MET A 1 14.99 28.68 -16.70
C MET A 1 13.62 28.51 -16.08
N SER A 2 13.42 27.48 -15.28
CA SER A 2 12.15 27.32 -14.52
C SER A 2 12.02 28.53 -13.60
N GLU A 3 10.87 29.17 -13.60
CA GLU A 3 10.58 30.22 -12.62
C GLU A 3 10.81 29.64 -11.22
N LEU A 4 11.60 30.38 -10.41
CA LEU A 4 11.78 30.03 -9.00
C LEU A 4 10.43 30.33 -8.31
N PHE A 5 9.71 29.29 -7.89
CA PHE A 5 8.47 29.43 -7.13
C PHE A 5 8.73 29.13 -5.64
N ASN A 6 7.95 29.76 -4.78
CA ASN A 6 7.93 29.45 -3.37
C ASN A 6 6.85 28.38 -3.13
N VAL A 7 7.20 27.28 -2.48
CA VAL A 7 6.26 26.20 -2.17
C VAL A 7 5.02 26.71 -1.43
N ALA A 8 5.20 27.66 -0.51
CA ALA A 8 4.09 28.23 0.24
C ALA A 8 3.05 28.95 -0.63
N ASP A 9 3.45 29.46 -1.80
CA ASP A 9 2.55 30.20 -2.69
C ASP A 9 1.69 29.28 -3.56
N ILE A 10 2.15 28.03 -3.80
CA ILE A 10 1.45 27.06 -4.65
C ILE A 10 0.77 25.94 -3.86
N PHE A 11 1.12 25.76 -2.58
CA PHE A 11 0.60 24.65 -1.77
C PHE A 11 -0.92 24.74 -1.61
N GLY A 12 -1.61 23.69 -2.02
CA GLY A 12 -3.07 23.63 -1.96
C GLY A 12 -3.82 24.51 -2.95
N GLU A 13 -3.13 25.14 -3.92
CA GLU A 13 -3.79 26.06 -4.87
C GLU A 13 -4.94 25.40 -5.67
N ASN A 14 -4.90 24.09 -5.83
CA ASN A 14 -5.91 23.30 -6.53
C ASN A 14 -6.80 22.48 -5.57
N VAL A 15 -6.91 22.87 -4.30
CA VAL A 15 -7.72 22.19 -3.28
C VAL A 15 -8.85 23.10 -2.78
N PHE A 16 -10.05 22.57 -2.75
CA PHE A 16 -11.20 23.24 -2.10
C PHE A 16 -11.16 22.93 -0.60
N ASP A 17 -10.14 23.47 0.06
CA ASP A 17 -9.84 23.23 1.47
C ASP A 17 -10.64 24.14 2.40
N ASP A 18 -10.35 24.04 3.71
CA ASP A 18 -11.02 24.82 4.74
C ASP A 18 -10.86 26.33 4.56
N ALA A 19 -9.67 26.78 4.12
CA ALA A 19 -9.40 28.21 3.86
C ALA A 19 -10.20 28.71 2.64
N THR A 20 -10.22 27.95 1.57
CA THR A 20 -11.02 28.23 0.36
C THR A 20 -12.51 28.22 0.67
N MET A 21 -12.99 27.25 1.45
CA MET A 21 -14.39 27.22 1.90
C MET A 21 -14.76 28.42 2.76
N GLN A 22 -13.88 28.82 3.68
CA GLN A 22 -14.11 29.99 4.54
C GLN A 22 -14.18 31.30 3.73
N GLU A 23 -13.39 31.42 2.69
CA GLU A 23 -13.36 32.59 1.80
C GLU A 23 -14.61 32.69 0.93
N ARG A 24 -15.04 31.55 0.35
CA ARG A 24 -16.08 31.52 -0.69
C ARG A 24 -17.46 31.28 -0.18
N LEU A 25 -17.64 30.46 0.85
CA LEU A 25 -18.97 30.13 1.35
C LEU A 25 -19.55 31.27 2.21
N PRO A 26 -20.86 31.53 2.13
CA PRO A 26 -21.52 32.40 3.10
C PRO A 26 -21.24 31.96 4.53
N LYS A 27 -20.90 32.87 5.41
CA LYS A 27 -20.50 32.59 6.81
C LYS A 27 -21.38 31.59 7.54
N LYS A 28 -22.72 31.63 7.28
CA LYS A 28 -23.67 30.72 7.89
C LYS A 28 -23.48 29.31 7.35
N VAL A 29 -23.42 29.16 6.02
CA VAL A 29 -23.23 27.85 5.35
C VAL A 29 -21.91 27.18 5.77
N TYR A 30 -20.83 27.97 5.82
CA TYR A 30 -19.53 27.46 6.32
C TYR A 30 -19.63 26.95 7.76
N LYS A 31 -20.27 27.73 8.67
CA LYS A 31 -20.43 27.30 10.05
C LYS A 31 -21.32 26.07 10.19
N ASP A 32 -22.41 26.00 9.42
CA ASP A 32 -23.31 24.87 9.44
C ASP A 32 -22.61 23.60 8.92
N LEU A 33 -21.82 23.70 7.85
CA LEU A 33 -20.98 22.60 7.34
C LEU A 33 -19.98 22.12 8.40
N LYS A 34 -19.23 23.03 9.03
CA LYS A 34 -18.25 22.66 10.08
C LYS A 34 -18.94 21.96 11.25
N LYS A 35 -20.05 22.48 11.70
CA LYS A 35 -20.83 21.89 12.81
C LYS A 35 -21.32 20.49 12.44
N MET A 36 -21.78 20.27 11.19
CA MET A 36 -22.23 18.98 10.74
C MET A 36 -21.10 17.96 10.69
N ILE A 37 -19.90 18.35 10.20
CA ILE A 37 -18.71 17.52 10.20
C ILE A 37 -18.28 17.16 11.64
N GLU A 38 -18.37 18.11 12.58
CA GLU A 38 -18.02 17.90 13.99
C GLU A 38 -19.04 17.01 14.72
N GLU A 39 -20.32 17.17 14.42
CA GLU A 39 -21.42 16.45 15.08
C GLU A 39 -21.79 15.13 14.37
N GLY A 40 -21.18 14.82 13.19
CA GLY A 40 -21.50 13.63 12.40
C GLY A 40 -22.92 13.63 11.83
N LYS A 41 -23.48 14.81 11.48
CA LYS A 41 -24.84 14.93 10.96
C LYS A 41 -24.87 14.93 9.43
N GLU A 42 -26.03 14.57 8.89
CA GLU A 42 -26.27 14.64 7.44
C GLU A 42 -26.31 16.07 6.92
N LEU A 43 -25.83 16.27 5.70
CA LEU A 43 -25.87 17.53 4.98
C LEU A 43 -27.26 17.74 4.38
N ASP A 44 -27.93 18.86 4.74
CA ASP A 44 -29.17 19.22 4.10
C ASP A 44 -28.95 19.72 2.64
N LEU A 45 -29.94 19.47 1.79
CA LEU A 45 -29.85 19.76 0.36
C LEU A 45 -29.66 21.26 0.07
N ALA A 46 -30.25 22.15 0.85
CA ALA A 46 -30.14 23.60 0.62
C ALA A 46 -28.71 24.10 0.93
N THR A 47 -28.10 23.59 1.96
CA THR A 47 -26.69 23.84 2.28
C THR A 47 -25.78 23.26 1.21
N ALA A 48 -26.07 22.04 0.75
CA ALA A 48 -25.32 21.38 -0.34
C ALA A 48 -25.41 22.15 -1.67
N ASP A 49 -26.56 22.71 -2.03
CA ASP A 49 -26.71 23.50 -3.26
C ASP A 49 -25.79 24.73 -3.26
N VAL A 50 -25.66 25.42 -2.14
CA VAL A 50 -24.76 26.57 -2.02
C VAL A 50 -23.30 26.14 -2.12
N ILE A 51 -22.93 25.04 -1.47
CA ILE A 51 -21.56 24.52 -1.54
C ILE A 51 -21.23 24.07 -2.96
N ALA A 52 -22.13 23.34 -3.62
CA ALA A 52 -21.97 22.88 -4.99
C ALA A 52 -21.77 24.05 -5.96
N HIS A 53 -22.55 25.10 -5.82
CA HIS A 53 -22.43 26.31 -6.65
C HIS A 53 -21.04 26.95 -6.51
N GLU A 54 -20.60 27.21 -5.28
CA GLU A 54 -19.31 27.84 -5.03
C GLU A 54 -18.12 26.94 -5.43
N MET A 55 -18.25 25.64 -5.20
CA MET A 55 -17.24 24.65 -5.62
C MET A 55 -17.11 24.60 -7.15
N LYS A 56 -18.24 24.65 -7.87
CA LYS A 56 -18.24 24.72 -9.34
C LYS A 56 -17.60 26.01 -9.87
N GLU A 57 -17.99 27.19 -9.32
CA GLU A 57 -17.41 28.47 -9.75
C GLU A 57 -15.90 28.49 -9.51
N TRP A 58 -15.45 28.05 -8.33
CA TRP A 58 -14.03 27.89 -8.02
C TRP A 58 -13.32 26.95 -9.01
N ALA A 59 -13.91 25.79 -9.30
CA ALA A 59 -13.33 24.82 -10.23
C ALA A 59 -13.22 25.39 -11.66
N ILE A 60 -14.24 26.13 -12.13
CA ILE A 60 -14.23 26.80 -13.44
C ILE A 60 -13.13 27.87 -13.49
N GLU A 61 -12.92 28.65 -12.43
CA GLU A 61 -11.81 29.61 -12.35
C GLU A 61 -10.44 28.92 -12.44
N LYS A 62 -10.32 27.69 -11.98
CA LYS A 62 -9.13 26.83 -12.11
C LYS A 62 -9.01 26.18 -13.49
N GLY A 63 -10.01 26.36 -14.36
CA GLY A 63 -10.05 25.83 -15.73
C GLY A 63 -10.78 24.49 -15.87
N ALA A 64 -11.48 24.02 -14.83
CA ALA A 64 -12.22 22.78 -14.90
C ALA A 64 -13.44 22.90 -15.83
N THR A 65 -13.64 21.91 -16.67
CA THR A 65 -14.78 21.76 -17.57
C THR A 65 -15.71 20.61 -17.16
N HIS A 66 -15.16 19.69 -16.37
CA HIS A 66 -15.82 18.49 -15.90
C HIS A 66 -15.64 18.33 -14.39
N TYR A 67 -16.52 17.50 -13.81
CA TYR A 67 -16.36 16.99 -12.46
C TYR A 67 -16.44 15.45 -12.48
N THR A 68 -15.94 14.83 -11.43
CA THR A 68 -16.05 13.39 -11.19
C THR A 68 -16.24 13.10 -9.71
N HIS A 69 -17.10 12.13 -9.40
CA HIS A 69 -17.07 11.47 -8.11
C HIS A 69 -15.89 10.51 -8.11
N TRP A 70 -14.88 10.86 -7.30
CA TRP A 70 -13.62 10.17 -7.22
C TRP A 70 -13.61 9.23 -6.01
N PHE A 71 -13.46 7.93 -6.23
CA PHE A 71 -13.55 6.92 -5.18
C PHE A 71 -12.60 5.74 -5.40
N GLN A 72 -12.39 4.93 -4.37
CA GLN A 72 -11.52 3.77 -4.37
C GLN A 72 -12.34 2.48 -4.32
N PRO A 73 -12.68 1.88 -5.48
CA PRO A 73 -13.39 0.61 -5.53
C PRO A 73 -12.48 -0.54 -5.07
N LEU A 74 -13.06 -1.76 -4.98
CA LEU A 74 -12.34 -2.96 -4.58
C LEU A 74 -11.26 -3.44 -5.59
N THR A 75 -11.05 -2.71 -6.66
CA THR A 75 -9.99 -2.97 -7.66
C THR A 75 -8.62 -2.43 -7.28
N GLY A 76 -8.51 -1.64 -6.22
CA GLY A 76 -7.25 -1.03 -5.77
C GLY A 76 -6.82 0.24 -6.52
N VAL A 77 -7.52 0.62 -7.62
CA VAL A 77 -7.31 1.89 -8.35
C VAL A 77 -8.52 2.79 -8.18
N THR A 78 -8.33 4.10 -8.37
CA THR A 78 -9.44 5.05 -8.32
C THR A 78 -10.34 4.94 -9.53
N ALA A 79 -11.64 5.08 -9.31
CA ALA A 79 -12.65 5.14 -10.36
C ALA A 79 -13.09 6.57 -10.61
N GLU A 80 -13.34 6.88 -11.86
CA GLU A 80 -13.74 8.20 -12.32
C GLU A 80 -14.75 8.09 -13.47
N LYS A 81 -15.74 8.97 -13.42
CA LYS A 81 -16.66 9.20 -14.53
C LYS A 81 -16.79 10.71 -14.70
N HIS A 82 -16.22 11.25 -15.77
CA HIS A 82 -16.19 12.69 -16.01
C HIS A 82 -17.51 13.16 -16.60
N ASP A 83 -18.26 13.91 -15.82
CA ASP A 83 -19.47 14.59 -16.28
C ASP A 83 -19.18 16.09 -16.50
N SER A 84 -19.61 16.64 -17.64
CA SER A 84 -19.47 18.06 -17.92
C SER A 84 -20.44 18.88 -17.06
N PHE A 85 -20.04 20.11 -16.71
CA PHE A 85 -20.96 21.06 -16.08
C PHE A 85 -22.08 21.54 -17.00
N ILE A 86 -22.11 21.15 -18.27
CA ILE A 86 -23.16 21.51 -19.22
C ILE A 86 -24.50 20.88 -18.82
N SER A 87 -25.51 21.71 -18.56
CA SER A 87 -26.82 21.26 -18.10
C SER A 87 -27.83 21.22 -19.27
N ALA A 88 -28.05 22.33 -19.97
CA ALA A 88 -28.97 22.38 -21.08
C ALA A 88 -28.55 23.43 -22.10
N PRO A 89 -28.82 23.22 -23.42
CA PRO A 89 -28.70 24.27 -24.42
C PRO A 89 -29.81 25.32 -24.22
N MET A 90 -29.45 26.59 -24.33
CA MET A 90 -30.40 27.68 -24.35
C MET A 90 -30.85 27.97 -25.80
N GLU A 91 -32.07 28.49 -25.99
CA GLU A 91 -32.60 28.90 -27.31
C GLU A 91 -31.68 29.91 -28.01
N THR A 92 -30.87 30.64 -27.27
CA THR A 92 -29.87 31.61 -27.77
C THR A 92 -28.61 30.98 -28.37
N GLY A 93 -28.50 29.65 -28.42
CA GLY A 93 -27.29 28.92 -28.86
C GLY A 93 -26.17 28.90 -27.82
N LYS A 94 -26.44 29.30 -26.58
CA LYS A 94 -25.52 29.15 -25.41
C LYS A 94 -25.89 27.94 -24.60
N VAL A 95 -24.97 27.50 -23.74
CA VAL A 95 -25.22 26.42 -22.78
C VAL A 95 -25.26 26.99 -21.36
N LEU A 96 -26.07 26.37 -20.51
CA LEU A 96 -26.07 26.62 -19.07
C LEU A 96 -25.06 25.70 -18.40
N MET A 97 -24.24 26.28 -17.55
CA MET A 97 -23.31 25.52 -16.68
C MET A 97 -23.92 25.42 -15.28
N SER A 98 -24.19 24.22 -14.82
CA SER A 98 -24.76 23.98 -13.48
C SER A 98 -24.10 22.80 -12.79
N PHE A 99 -24.15 22.83 -11.46
CA PHE A 99 -23.78 21.75 -10.58
C PHE A 99 -24.59 21.93 -9.30
N SER A 100 -25.47 21.01 -9.02
CA SER A 100 -26.42 21.08 -7.90
C SER A 100 -25.92 20.35 -6.66
N GLY A 101 -26.49 20.68 -5.51
CA GLY A 101 -26.23 19.94 -4.28
C GLY A 101 -26.57 18.46 -4.37
N LYS A 102 -27.60 18.11 -5.17
CA LYS A 102 -27.92 16.71 -5.45
C LYS A 102 -26.79 16.00 -6.19
N GLU A 103 -26.20 16.66 -7.19
CA GLU A 103 -25.05 16.12 -7.95
C GLU A 103 -23.77 16.07 -7.11
N LEU A 104 -23.60 17.00 -6.16
CA LEU A 104 -22.50 16.97 -5.20
C LEU A 104 -22.62 15.79 -4.22
N ILE A 105 -23.81 15.68 -3.57
CA ILE A 105 -24.01 14.70 -2.49
C ILE A 105 -24.02 13.27 -3.03
N LYS A 106 -24.65 13.02 -4.19
CA LYS A 106 -24.97 11.69 -4.67
C LYS A 106 -24.77 11.54 -6.17
N GLY A 107 -24.03 10.50 -6.57
CA GLY A 107 -24.01 10.00 -7.95
C GLY A 107 -24.62 8.60 -8.02
N GLU A 108 -25.01 8.19 -9.24
CA GLU A 108 -25.58 6.88 -9.53
C GLU A 108 -24.76 6.21 -10.65
N PRO A 109 -23.47 5.83 -10.41
CA PRO A 109 -22.69 5.14 -11.42
C PRO A 109 -23.25 3.75 -11.70
N ASP A 110 -23.03 3.26 -12.91
CA ASP A 110 -23.27 1.87 -13.24
C ASP A 110 -22.24 0.99 -12.51
N ALA A 111 -22.73 0.15 -11.60
CA ALA A 111 -21.91 -0.77 -10.81
C ALA A 111 -21.82 -2.17 -11.46
N SER A 112 -22.39 -2.39 -12.64
CA SER A 112 -22.45 -3.71 -13.27
C SER A 112 -21.08 -4.30 -13.59
N SER A 113 -20.09 -3.44 -13.84
CA SER A 113 -18.71 -3.83 -14.16
C SER A 113 -17.78 -3.89 -12.97
N PHE A 114 -18.21 -3.45 -11.77
CA PHE A 114 -17.37 -3.51 -10.58
C PHE A 114 -17.41 -4.89 -9.94
N PRO A 115 -16.28 -5.37 -9.39
CA PRO A 115 -16.26 -6.59 -8.58
C PRO A 115 -17.21 -6.43 -7.39
N SER A 116 -18.08 -7.38 -7.19
CA SER A 116 -19.11 -7.31 -6.13
C SER A 116 -19.21 -8.58 -5.27
N GLY A 117 -18.44 -9.65 -5.59
CA GLY A 117 -18.44 -10.88 -4.80
C GLY A 117 -19.83 -11.38 -4.45
N GLY A 118 -20.76 -11.37 -5.40
CA GLY A 118 -22.13 -11.82 -5.16
C GLY A 118 -23.08 -10.79 -4.53
N LEU A 119 -22.60 -9.60 -4.13
CA LEU A 119 -23.48 -8.55 -3.55
C LEU A 119 -24.42 -7.88 -4.57
N ARG A 120 -24.37 -8.26 -5.83
CA ARG A 120 -25.31 -7.77 -6.84
C ARG A 120 -26.66 -8.42 -6.67
N ALA A 121 -27.67 -7.64 -6.31
CA ALA A 121 -29.03 -8.12 -6.18
C ALA A 121 -29.74 -8.30 -7.52
N THR A 122 -29.30 -7.62 -8.62
CA THR A 122 -29.97 -7.61 -9.94
C THR A 122 -29.00 -7.39 -11.09
N PHE A 123 -29.44 -7.68 -12.32
CA PHE A 123 -28.72 -7.33 -13.56
C PHE A 123 -28.53 -5.81 -13.75
N GLU A 124 -29.37 -5.00 -13.13
CA GLU A 124 -29.24 -3.53 -13.10
C GLU A 124 -28.48 -3.10 -11.85
N ALA A 125 -27.21 -3.49 -11.74
CA ALA A 125 -26.37 -3.16 -10.60
C ALA A 125 -26.09 -1.65 -10.56
N ARG A 126 -27.03 -0.87 -10.03
CA ARG A 126 -26.80 0.52 -9.67
C ARG A 126 -25.97 0.58 -8.40
N GLY A 127 -24.93 1.43 -8.40
CA GLY A 127 -24.24 1.85 -7.20
C GLY A 127 -24.57 3.30 -6.88
N TYR A 128 -24.23 3.69 -5.67
CA TYR A 128 -24.36 5.08 -5.24
C TYR A 128 -23.01 5.57 -4.73
N THR A 129 -22.62 6.76 -5.20
CA THR A 129 -21.53 7.52 -4.59
C THR A 129 -22.09 8.53 -3.62
N ALA A 130 -21.44 8.72 -2.48
CA ALA A 130 -21.81 9.71 -1.48
C ALA A 130 -20.60 10.60 -1.16
N TRP A 131 -20.77 11.93 -1.20
CA TRP A 131 -19.70 12.86 -0.92
C TRP A 131 -19.16 12.69 0.51
N ASP A 132 -17.85 12.51 0.63
CA ASP A 132 -17.15 12.60 1.90
C ASP A 132 -16.74 14.06 2.16
N CYS A 133 -17.54 14.79 2.91
CA CYS A 133 -17.25 16.18 3.24
C CYS A 133 -16.07 16.36 4.23
N THR A 134 -15.48 15.27 4.72
CA THR A 134 -14.29 15.30 5.59
C THR A 134 -12.97 15.21 4.79
N SER A 135 -13.06 14.94 3.50
CA SER A 135 -11.96 14.97 2.55
C SER A 135 -12.13 16.12 1.55
N PRO A 136 -11.15 17.00 1.35
CA PRO A 136 -11.30 18.15 0.47
C PRO A 136 -11.39 17.71 -1.00
N ALA A 137 -12.28 18.36 -1.77
CA ALA A 137 -12.30 18.25 -3.22
C ALA A 137 -11.09 18.98 -3.83
N PHE A 138 -10.65 18.54 -5.00
CA PHE A 138 -9.48 19.11 -5.66
C PHE A 138 -9.65 19.18 -7.17
N VAL A 139 -8.91 20.06 -7.84
CA VAL A 139 -8.83 20.14 -9.29
C VAL A 139 -7.55 19.47 -9.76
N ARG A 140 -7.71 18.39 -10.52
CA ARG A 140 -6.59 17.73 -11.21
C ARG A 140 -6.45 18.31 -12.62
N LYS A 141 -5.23 18.63 -13.01
CA LYS A 141 -4.87 19.10 -14.35
C LYS A 141 -4.01 18.05 -15.04
N ASP A 142 -4.38 17.71 -16.26
CA ASP A 142 -3.64 16.78 -17.11
C ASP A 142 -3.74 17.20 -18.58
N ALA A 143 -3.24 16.36 -19.51
CA ALA A 143 -3.27 16.65 -20.94
C ALA A 143 -4.69 16.79 -21.53
N ALA A 144 -5.70 16.25 -20.86
CA ALA A 144 -7.11 16.35 -21.28
C ALA A 144 -7.79 17.64 -20.77
N GLY A 145 -7.15 18.39 -19.89
CA GLY A 145 -7.67 19.63 -19.30
C GLY A 145 -7.69 19.59 -17.77
N ALA A 146 -8.70 20.24 -17.18
CA ALA A 146 -8.89 20.27 -15.73
C ALA A 146 -10.23 19.66 -15.34
N THR A 147 -10.21 18.84 -14.28
CA THR A 147 -11.39 18.14 -13.75
C THR A 147 -11.51 18.35 -12.25
N LEU A 148 -12.69 18.73 -11.77
CA LEU A 148 -13.00 18.76 -10.34
C LEU A 148 -13.20 17.31 -9.84
N CYS A 149 -12.34 16.86 -8.94
CA CYS A 149 -12.43 15.56 -8.30
C CYS A 149 -13.04 15.70 -6.90
N ILE A 150 -14.11 14.98 -6.66
CA ILE A 150 -14.89 15.04 -5.41
C ILE A 150 -14.72 13.69 -4.70
N PRO A 151 -14.00 13.62 -3.56
CA PRO A 151 -13.83 12.37 -2.83
C PRO A 151 -15.18 11.83 -2.34
N THR A 152 -15.49 10.58 -2.69
CA THR A 152 -16.76 9.94 -2.38
C THR A 152 -16.57 8.53 -1.82
N ALA A 153 -17.54 8.10 -1.04
CA ALA A 153 -17.81 6.70 -0.74
C ALA A 153 -18.61 6.06 -1.87
N PHE A 154 -18.56 4.73 -1.99
CA PHE A 154 -19.32 3.99 -3.00
C PHE A 154 -19.95 2.75 -2.39
N CYS A 155 -21.27 2.62 -2.54
CA CYS A 155 -22.05 1.50 -2.04
C CYS A 155 -22.96 0.88 -3.10
N SER A 156 -23.41 -0.35 -2.85
CA SER A 156 -24.40 -1.05 -3.66
C SER A 156 -25.78 -0.41 -3.52
N TYR A 157 -26.72 -0.86 -4.35
CA TYR A 157 -28.11 -0.47 -4.25
C TYR A 157 -28.75 -0.79 -2.89
N THR A 158 -28.30 -1.84 -2.22
CA THR A 158 -28.76 -2.30 -0.91
C THR A 158 -27.98 -1.72 0.26
N GLY A 159 -26.92 -0.94 -0.02
CA GLY A 159 -26.19 -0.17 0.98
C GLY A 159 -24.86 -0.78 1.43
N GLU A 160 -24.47 -1.96 0.90
CA GLU A 160 -23.18 -2.56 1.21
C GLU A 160 -22.05 -1.75 0.61
N ALA A 161 -20.95 -1.60 1.34
CA ALA A 161 -19.76 -0.91 0.87
C ALA A 161 -19.05 -1.70 -0.24
N LEU A 162 -18.92 -1.09 -1.42
CA LEU A 162 -18.19 -1.60 -2.59
C LEU A 162 -16.84 -0.88 -2.79
N ASP A 163 -16.39 -0.14 -1.78
CA ASP A 163 -15.17 0.66 -1.80
C ASP A 163 -14.29 0.38 -0.59
N GLN A 164 -13.17 1.08 -0.52
CA GLN A 164 -12.26 1.05 0.61
C GLN A 164 -12.52 2.19 1.61
N LYS A 165 -13.16 3.27 1.18
CA LYS A 165 -13.34 4.47 2.00
C LYS A 165 -14.44 4.31 3.05
N THR A 166 -15.57 3.71 2.70
CA THR A 166 -16.68 3.51 3.64
C THR A 166 -16.24 2.72 4.88
N PRO A 167 -15.63 1.52 4.76
CA PRO A 167 -15.16 0.81 5.94
C PRO A 167 -14.01 1.54 6.66
N LEU A 168 -13.17 2.30 5.96
CA LEU A 168 -12.15 3.13 6.61
C LEU A 168 -12.78 4.18 7.51
N LEU A 169 -13.76 4.93 7.03
CA LEU A 169 -14.48 5.94 7.83
C LEU A 169 -15.19 5.29 9.03
N ARG A 170 -15.87 4.15 8.84
CA ARG A 170 -16.49 3.38 9.93
C ARG A 170 -15.47 2.96 10.99
N SER A 171 -14.29 2.50 10.58
CA SER A 171 -13.21 2.11 11.50
C SER A 171 -12.62 3.31 12.26
N MET A 172 -12.56 4.48 11.61
CA MET A 172 -12.13 5.72 12.25
C MET A 172 -13.14 6.19 13.31
N GLU A 173 -14.42 5.98 13.10
CA GLU A 173 -15.46 6.26 14.12
C GLU A 173 -15.32 5.29 15.30
N ALA A 174 -15.14 4.00 15.04
CA ALA A 174 -14.96 2.99 16.08
C ALA A 174 -13.75 3.31 16.99
N ILE A 175 -12.59 3.58 16.41
CA ILE A 175 -11.40 3.90 17.20
C ILE A 175 -11.52 5.24 17.92
N ASN A 176 -12.18 6.24 17.33
CA ASN A 176 -12.46 7.50 17.98
C ASN A 176 -13.31 7.31 19.26
N GLU A 177 -14.40 6.56 19.14
CA GLU A 177 -15.33 6.32 20.26
C GLU A 177 -14.61 5.62 21.42
N GLN A 178 -13.90 4.53 21.15
CA GLN A 178 -13.23 3.75 22.19
C GLN A 178 -12.02 4.49 22.78
N SER A 179 -11.29 5.25 21.97
CA SER A 179 -10.19 6.10 22.45
C SER A 179 -10.69 7.21 23.37
N LEU A 180 -11.79 7.88 23.01
CA LEU A 180 -12.40 8.90 23.87
C LEU A 180 -12.89 8.29 25.20
N ARG A 181 -13.50 7.10 25.15
CA ARG A 181 -13.91 6.36 26.33
C ARG A 181 -12.72 6.11 27.26
N LEU A 182 -11.60 5.61 26.69
CA LEU A 182 -10.38 5.31 27.44
C LEU A 182 -9.77 6.58 28.07
N ILE A 183 -9.54 7.64 27.30
CA ILE A 183 -8.87 8.84 27.85
C ILE A 183 -9.73 9.59 28.87
N ARG A 184 -11.04 9.46 28.82
CA ARG A 184 -11.96 10.02 29.85
C ARG A 184 -11.74 9.35 31.21
N LEU A 185 -11.45 8.06 31.24
CA LEU A 185 -11.10 7.35 32.49
C LEU A 185 -9.82 7.90 33.14
N PHE A 186 -8.90 8.43 32.33
CA PHE A 186 -7.71 9.14 32.80
C PHE A 186 -7.94 10.64 33.02
N GLY A 187 -9.21 11.10 33.06
CA GLY A 187 -9.57 12.48 33.42
C GLY A 187 -9.52 13.47 32.25
N ASN A 188 -9.25 13.06 31.02
CA ASN A 188 -9.38 13.97 29.86
C ASN A 188 -10.84 14.08 29.43
N THR A 189 -11.52 15.13 29.92
CA THR A 189 -12.91 15.46 29.57
C THR A 189 -13.04 16.53 28.48
N ARG A 190 -11.92 17.10 28.01
CA ARG A 190 -11.90 18.20 27.03
C ARG A 190 -11.87 17.75 25.63
N ALA A 191 -11.09 16.70 25.34
CA ALA A 191 -10.99 16.14 24.01
C ALA A 191 -12.35 15.66 23.51
N LYS A 192 -12.72 16.09 22.32
CA LYS A 192 -13.99 15.74 21.65
C LYS A 192 -13.79 14.69 20.56
N LYS A 193 -12.57 14.55 20.06
CA LYS A 193 -12.22 13.63 18.99
C LYS A 193 -10.81 13.08 19.16
N VAL A 194 -10.66 11.79 18.85
CA VAL A 194 -9.36 11.15 18.62
C VAL A 194 -9.35 10.65 17.18
N THR A 195 -8.33 11.02 16.44
CA THR A 195 -8.25 10.70 15.01
C THR A 195 -7.00 9.87 14.74
N PRO A 196 -7.12 8.73 14.03
CA PRO A 196 -5.96 8.04 13.52
C PRO A 196 -5.26 8.89 12.45
N SER A 197 -3.97 9.08 12.60
CA SER A 197 -3.11 9.74 11.62
C SER A 197 -2.22 8.72 10.93
N VAL A 198 -2.02 8.92 9.62
CA VAL A 198 -1.31 7.99 8.76
C VAL A 198 -0.32 8.75 7.87
N GLY A 199 0.88 8.21 7.73
CA GLY A 199 1.91 8.69 6.81
C GLY A 199 2.47 7.52 6.02
N PRO A 200 1.92 7.21 4.82
CA PRO A 200 2.41 6.10 4.01
C PRO A 200 3.63 6.55 3.19
N GLU A 201 4.71 5.82 3.30
CA GLU A 201 5.93 5.99 2.48
C GLU A 201 5.76 5.16 1.20
N GLN A 202 5.93 5.77 0.03
CA GLN A 202 5.71 5.11 -1.25
C GLN A 202 7.02 4.77 -1.93
N GLU A 203 7.35 3.48 -2.00
CA GLU A 203 8.46 2.98 -2.82
C GLU A 203 7.98 2.67 -4.25
N TYR A 204 8.87 2.86 -5.22
CA TYR A 204 8.58 2.62 -6.64
C TYR A 204 9.86 2.44 -7.46
N PHE A 205 9.73 1.81 -8.63
CA PHE A 205 10.80 1.73 -9.63
C PHE A 205 10.51 2.64 -10.82
N LEU A 206 11.59 3.16 -11.42
CA LEU A 206 11.53 3.88 -12.69
C LEU A 206 12.35 3.14 -13.74
N VAL A 207 11.77 2.94 -14.91
CA VAL A 207 12.45 2.32 -16.06
C VAL A 207 12.27 3.18 -17.31
N ASP A 208 13.21 3.11 -18.24
CA ASP A 208 13.07 3.81 -19.51
C ASP A 208 11.84 3.32 -20.28
N ALA A 209 11.03 4.25 -20.82
CA ALA A 209 9.76 3.92 -21.46
C ALA A 209 9.94 3.08 -22.73
N LYS A 210 11.05 3.24 -23.47
CA LYS A 210 11.31 2.43 -24.67
C LYS A 210 11.61 0.99 -24.28
N LYS A 211 12.47 0.77 -23.29
CA LYS A 211 12.81 -0.56 -22.76
C LYS A 211 11.58 -1.26 -22.17
N PHE A 212 10.72 -0.52 -21.47
CA PHE A 212 9.44 -1.03 -20.95
C PHE A 212 8.55 -1.56 -22.08
N LEU A 213 8.42 -0.82 -23.19
CA LEU A 213 7.56 -1.23 -24.32
C LEU A 213 8.07 -2.47 -25.07
N GLU A 214 9.33 -2.83 -24.92
CA GLU A 214 9.92 -4.05 -25.47
C GLU A 214 9.68 -5.30 -24.59
N ARG A 215 9.11 -5.12 -23.37
CA ARG A 215 8.86 -6.17 -22.37
C ARG A 215 7.36 -6.39 -22.14
N LYS A 216 6.80 -7.45 -22.72
CA LYS A 216 5.37 -7.78 -22.56
C LYS A 216 4.99 -8.10 -21.12
N ASP A 217 5.86 -8.73 -20.36
CA ASP A 217 5.64 -9.01 -18.94
C ASP A 217 5.47 -7.72 -18.12
N LEU A 218 6.32 -6.71 -18.32
CA LEU A 218 6.14 -5.42 -17.66
C LEU A 218 4.83 -4.72 -18.06
N ILE A 219 4.44 -4.81 -19.34
CA ILE A 219 3.21 -4.19 -19.84
C ILE A 219 1.96 -4.82 -19.22
N TYR A 220 1.90 -6.16 -19.16
CA TYR A 220 0.69 -6.87 -18.75
C TYR A 220 0.62 -7.14 -17.26
N THR A 221 1.77 -7.31 -16.58
CA THR A 221 1.81 -7.74 -15.17
C THR A 221 2.46 -6.75 -14.22
N GLY A 222 3.22 -5.78 -14.75
CA GLY A 222 3.98 -4.82 -13.95
C GLY A 222 5.28 -5.39 -13.36
N ARG A 223 5.59 -6.68 -13.60
CA ARG A 223 6.82 -7.32 -13.17
C ARG A 223 7.48 -8.10 -14.30
N THR A 224 8.77 -8.35 -14.17
CA THR A 224 9.51 -9.25 -15.08
C THR A 224 9.23 -10.70 -14.72
N LEU A 225 8.85 -11.51 -15.72
CA LEU A 225 8.59 -12.94 -15.57
C LEU A 225 9.81 -13.79 -15.94
N PHE A 226 10.74 -13.20 -16.71
CA PHE A 226 12.05 -13.73 -17.06
C PHE A 226 13.11 -12.67 -16.81
N GLY A 227 14.33 -13.08 -16.51
CA GLY A 227 15.46 -12.18 -16.39
C GLY A 227 16.55 -12.71 -15.48
N ALA A 228 17.75 -12.85 -16.05
CA ALA A 228 18.95 -13.18 -15.32
C ALA A 228 19.52 -11.95 -14.60
N MET A 229 20.17 -12.17 -13.46
CA MET A 229 20.83 -11.11 -12.72
C MET A 229 22.02 -10.56 -13.51
N PRO A 230 22.17 -9.22 -13.59
CA PRO A 230 23.34 -8.60 -14.20
C PRO A 230 24.58 -8.79 -13.32
N PRO A 231 25.80 -8.52 -13.86
CA PRO A 231 27.05 -8.63 -13.07
C PRO A 231 27.10 -7.76 -11.83
N LYS A 232 26.30 -6.71 -11.76
CA LYS A 232 26.13 -5.83 -10.61
C LYS A 232 24.62 -5.70 -10.31
N GLY A 233 24.26 -5.96 -9.05
CA GLY A 233 22.94 -5.69 -8.48
C GLY A 233 22.99 -4.53 -7.51
N GLN A 234 22.74 -4.80 -6.22
CA GLN A 234 22.69 -3.83 -5.12
C GLN A 234 23.80 -4.05 -4.07
N GLU A 235 24.84 -4.82 -4.38
CA GLU A 235 25.83 -5.35 -3.41
C GLU A 235 26.63 -4.28 -2.67
N LEU A 236 26.76 -3.09 -3.24
CA LEU A 236 27.56 -2.00 -2.66
C LEU A 236 26.72 -0.94 -1.96
N ASP A 237 25.41 -1.07 -1.98
CA ASP A 237 24.44 -0.06 -1.48
C ASP A 237 24.71 1.36 -2.05
N ASP A 238 25.42 1.45 -3.16
CA ASP A 238 25.89 2.69 -3.78
C ASP A 238 24.76 3.47 -4.49
N HIS A 239 23.61 2.87 -4.68
CA HIS A 239 22.43 3.59 -5.13
C HIS A 239 21.74 4.31 -3.98
N TYR A 240 21.53 3.67 -2.84
CA TYR A 240 20.95 4.27 -1.65
C TYR A 240 21.76 5.46 -1.12
N PHE A 241 23.09 5.30 -1.00
CA PHE A 241 24.01 6.34 -0.56
C PHE A 241 24.52 7.22 -1.70
N GLY A 242 24.01 7.06 -2.90
CA GLY A 242 24.39 7.81 -4.09
C GLY A 242 23.62 9.13 -4.25
N THR A 243 24.10 9.95 -5.17
CA THR A 243 23.38 11.16 -5.59
C THR A 243 22.22 10.80 -6.51
N ILE A 244 21.11 11.54 -6.41
CA ILE A 244 19.99 11.40 -7.32
C ILE A 244 20.42 11.86 -8.73
N ARG A 245 20.30 11.00 -9.73
CA ARG A 245 20.63 11.32 -11.12
C ARG A 245 19.76 12.46 -11.64
N GLN A 246 20.29 13.29 -12.54
CA GLN A 246 19.61 14.51 -12.98
C GLN A 246 18.24 14.26 -13.63
N ARG A 247 18.09 13.20 -14.43
CA ARG A 247 16.80 12.84 -15.03
C ARG A 247 15.75 12.53 -13.95
N ILE A 248 16.17 11.80 -12.93
CA ILE A 248 15.33 11.45 -11.78
C ILE A 248 15.00 12.67 -10.92
N ALA A 249 16.00 13.53 -10.65
CA ALA A 249 15.78 14.76 -9.89
C ALA A 249 14.78 15.70 -10.59
N SER A 250 14.82 15.80 -11.93
CA SER A 250 13.84 16.57 -12.70
C SER A 250 12.43 15.97 -12.57
N PHE A 251 12.30 14.67 -12.68
CA PHE A 251 11.05 13.95 -12.45
C PHE A 251 10.51 14.18 -11.03
N MET A 252 11.35 13.99 -10.01
CA MET A 252 10.98 14.17 -8.60
C MET A 252 10.50 15.60 -8.31
N LYS A 253 11.16 16.60 -8.92
CA LYS A 253 10.75 17.99 -8.82
C LYS A 253 9.32 18.19 -9.34
N ASP A 254 9.04 17.71 -10.54
CA ASP A 254 7.73 17.91 -11.17
C ASP A 254 6.63 17.12 -10.43
N VAL A 255 6.93 15.93 -9.91
CA VAL A 255 6.04 15.17 -9.01
C VAL A 255 5.71 15.99 -7.76
N ASN A 256 6.72 16.55 -7.08
CA ASN A 256 6.51 17.36 -5.88
C ASN A 256 5.64 18.58 -6.17
N GLU A 257 5.91 19.31 -7.25
CA GLU A 257 5.15 20.50 -7.63
C GLU A 257 3.68 20.19 -7.83
N GLU A 258 3.36 19.12 -8.55
CA GLU A 258 1.97 18.69 -8.78
C GLU A 258 1.29 18.24 -7.47
N LEU A 259 1.99 17.48 -6.63
CA LEU A 259 1.46 17.02 -5.35
C LEU A 259 1.21 18.17 -4.38
N TRP A 260 2.12 19.14 -4.28
CA TRP A 260 1.93 20.32 -3.44
C TRP A 260 0.73 21.16 -3.87
N LYS A 261 0.51 21.35 -5.18
CA LYS A 261 -0.69 22.03 -5.70
C LYS A 261 -1.98 21.32 -5.30
N MET A 262 -1.96 19.99 -5.17
CA MET A 262 -3.08 19.19 -4.70
C MET A 262 -3.11 19.00 -3.17
N GLY A 263 -2.31 19.76 -2.41
CA GLY A 263 -2.32 19.75 -0.95
C GLY A 263 -1.65 18.52 -0.31
N VAL A 264 -0.97 17.69 -1.09
CA VAL A 264 -0.22 16.54 -0.58
C VAL A 264 1.12 17.03 -0.04
N THR A 265 1.38 16.77 1.23
CA THR A 265 2.61 17.20 1.92
C THR A 265 3.80 16.28 1.64
N SER A 266 4.11 16.02 0.36
CA SER A 266 5.31 15.27 0.00
C SER A 266 6.54 16.02 0.50
N LYS A 267 7.39 15.34 1.28
CA LYS A 267 8.49 15.96 2.01
C LYS A 267 9.85 15.37 1.64
N THR A 268 9.95 14.06 1.63
CA THR A 268 11.20 13.36 1.44
C THR A 268 11.15 12.55 0.14
N GLN A 269 12.20 12.64 -0.64
CA GLN A 269 12.45 11.79 -1.80
C GLN A 269 13.92 11.39 -1.81
N HIS A 270 14.20 10.11 -2.03
CA HIS A 270 15.55 9.58 -2.09
C HIS A 270 15.62 8.32 -2.94
N ASN A 271 16.85 7.85 -3.20
CA ASN A 271 17.10 6.56 -3.80
C ASN A 271 16.90 5.44 -2.76
N GLU A 272 16.34 4.31 -3.18
CA GLU A 272 16.29 3.08 -2.43
C GLU A 272 17.48 2.15 -2.73
N VAL A 273 17.57 1.00 -2.04
CA VAL A 273 18.71 0.09 -2.13
C VAL A 273 18.83 -0.54 -3.52
N ALA A 274 17.72 -0.98 -4.13
CA ALA A 274 17.76 -1.55 -5.47
C ALA A 274 18.06 -0.47 -6.53
N PRO A 275 18.84 -0.78 -7.55
CA PRO A 275 19.02 0.12 -8.68
C PRO A 275 17.66 0.50 -9.30
N ALA A 276 17.52 1.76 -9.73
CA ALA A 276 16.30 2.35 -10.28
C ALA A 276 15.09 2.40 -9.32
N GLN A 277 15.29 2.11 -8.03
CA GLN A 277 14.26 2.21 -6.99
C GLN A 277 14.37 3.53 -6.23
N HIS A 278 13.22 4.12 -5.90
CA HIS A 278 13.11 5.40 -5.21
C HIS A 278 11.95 5.37 -4.23
N GLU A 279 11.94 6.31 -3.28
CA GLU A 279 10.87 6.50 -2.31
C GLU A 279 10.40 7.95 -2.25
N LEU A 280 9.09 8.11 -1.98
CA LEU A 280 8.46 9.37 -1.63
C LEU A 280 7.74 9.22 -0.29
N ALA A 281 8.09 10.04 0.69
CA ALA A 281 7.46 10.06 2.00
C ALA A 281 6.77 11.40 2.28
N PRO A 282 5.43 11.41 2.51
CA PRO A 282 4.69 12.61 2.91
C PRO A 282 4.75 12.82 4.42
N ILE A 283 4.40 14.03 4.87
CA ILE A 283 4.01 14.25 6.25
C ILE A 283 2.66 13.57 6.48
N TYR A 284 2.47 12.99 7.67
CA TYR A 284 1.21 12.32 8.04
C TYR A 284 0.00 13.26 8.01
N ALA A 285 -1.16 12.69 7.74
CA ALA A 285 -2.46 13.36 7.76
C ALA A 285 -3.51 12.46 8.45
N LYS A 286 -4.74 12.94 8.59
CA LYS A 286 -5.88 12.10 9.01
C LYS A 286 -5.99 10.90 8.08
N ALA A 287 -6.30 9.73 8.62
CA ALA A 287 -6.22 8.47 7.86
C ALA A 287 -6.99 8.50 6.54
N ASN A 288 -8.22 9.03 6.49
CA ASN A 288 -8.99 9.13 5.26
C ASN A 288 -8.34 10.04 4.21
N VAL A 289 -7.79 11.18 4.65
CA VAL A 289 -7.08 12.12 3.76
C VAL A 289 -5.75 11.53 3.29
N ALA A 290 -5.00 10.88 4.19
CA ALA A 290 -3.73 10.24 3.85
C ALA A 290 -3.91 9.11 2.83
N VAL A 291 -4.99 8.33 2.94
CA VAL A 291 -5.34 7.28 1.97
C VAL A 291 -5.66 7.89 0.61
N ASP A 292 -6.46 8.95 0.55
CA ASP A 292 -6.74 9.67 -0.70
C ASP A 292 -5.45 10.26 -1.31
N HIS A 293 -4.63 10.90 -0.47
CA HIS A 293 -3.33 11.44 -0.91
C HIS A 293 -2.40 10.36 -1.47
N ASN A 294 -2.37 9.16 -0.88
CA ASN A 294 -1.57 8.07 -1.42
C ASN A 294 -2.04 7.61 -2.81
N GLN A 295 -3.35 7.60 -3.06
CA GLN A 295 -3.89 7.33 -4.41
C GLN A 295 -3.44 8.41 -5.40
N LEU A 296 -3.49 9.68 -5.00
CA LEU A 296 -2.99 10.80 -5.83
C LEU A 296 -1.48 10.67 -6.09
N VAL A 297 -0.69 10.29 -5.09
CA VAL A 297 0.75 10.01 -5.25
C VAL A 297 0.97 8.96 -6.32
N MET A 298 0.29 7.81 -6.24
CA MET A 298 0.45 6.73 -7.21
C MET A 298 0.07 7.15 -8.64
N GLN A 299 -1.02 7.90 -8.81
CA GLN A 299 -1.44 8.42 -10.10
C GLN A 299 -0.44 9.43 -10.66
N THR A 300 0.03 10.36 -9.82
CA THR A 300 0.98 11.41 -10.21
C THR A 300 2.32 10.82 -10.60
N LEU A 301 2.86 9.86 -9.85
CA LEU A 301 4.10 9.16 -10.17
C LEU A 301 4.04 8.52 -11.57
N LYS A 302 2.95 7.81 -11.89
CA LYS A 302 2.77 7.18 -13.21
C LYS A 302 2.65 8.19 -14.34
N ARG A 303 1.90 9.27 -14.14
CA ARG A 303 1.68 10.31 -15.15
C ARG A 303 2.97 11.05 -15.45
N ILE A 304 3.61 11.62 -14.43
CA ILE A 304 4.83 12.42 -14.60
C ILE A 304 6.00 11.56 -15.11
N ALA A 305 6.10 10.28 -14.71
CA ALA A 305 7.11 9.37 -15.29
C ALA A 305 6.94 9.27 -16.81
N SER A 306 5.69 9.17 -17.31
CA SER A 306 5.43 9.11 -18.74
C SER A 306 5.80 10.40 -19.47
N GLU A 307 5.61 11.56 -18.87
CA GLU A 307 6.01 12.86 -19.40
C GLU A 307 7.55 13.00 -19.49
N HIS A 308 8.29 12.33 -18.58
CA HIS A 308 9.75 12.27 -18.60
C HIS A 308 10.34 11.11 -19.44
N GLY A 309 9.53 10.44 -20.25
CA GLY A 309 9.95 9.29 -21.07
C GLY A 309 10.36 8.08 -20.25
N MET A 310 9.76 7.92 -19.07
CA MET A 310 9.94 6.80 -18.15
C MET A 310 8.61 6.11 -17.86
N LYS A 311 8.67 4.94 -17.22
CA LYS A 311 7.51 4.27 -16.62
C LYS A 311 7.78 4.01 -15.14
N CYS A 312 6.79 4.37 -14.32
CA CYS A 312 6.79 4.08 -12.90
C CYS A 312 6.14 2.69 -12.67
N LEU A 313 6.89 1.80 -12.04
CA LEU A 313 6.43 0.47 -11.65
C LEU A 313 6.04 0.51 -10.18
N LEU A 314 4.75 0.31 -9.92
CA LEU A 314 4.19 0.20 -8.57
C LEU A 314 3.87 -1.28 -8.25
N HIS A 315 4.72 -2.19 -8.65
CA HIS A 315 4.62 -3.60 -8.32
C HIS A 315 5.51 -3.91 -7.10
N GLU A 316 5.11 -4.86 -6.28
CA GLU A 316 5.81 -5.25 -5.05
C GLU A 316 7.17 -5.87 -5.32
N LYS A 317 7.31 -6.60 -6.44
CA LYS A 317 8.56 -7.26 -6.86
C LYS A 317 8.75 -7.20 -8.37
N PRO A 318 9.07 -6.03 -8.95
CA PRO A 318 9.23 -5.92 -10.40
C PRO A 318 10.42 -6.73 -10.94
N PHE A 319 11.45 -6.91 -10.12
CA PHE A 319 12.69 -7.61 -10.47
C PHE A 319 13.03 -8.65 -9.40
N ALA A 320 13.29 -9.88 -9.80
CA ALA A 320 13.80 -10.91 -8.91
C ALA A 320 15.23 -10.60 -8.48
N GLY A 321 15.63 -11.03 -7.29
CA GLY A 321 17.00 -10.92 -6.80
C GLY A 321 17.44 -9.57 -6.22
N VAL A 322 16.61 -8.52 -6.34
CA VAL A 322 16.83 -7.22 -5.72
C VAL A 322 15.68 -6.85 -4.78
N ASN A 323 15.78 -5.76 -4.01
CA ASN A 323 14.69 -5.31 -3.13
C ASN A 323 13.39 -5.14 -3.92
N GLY A 324 12.28 -5.46 -3.25
CA GLY A 324 10.94 -5.12 -3.71
C GLY A 324 10.49 -3.76 -3.18
N SER A 325 9.30 -3.33 -3.59
CA SER A 325 8.70 -2.07 -3.19
C SER A 325 7.45 -2.28 -2.34
N GLY A 326 7.34 -1.52 -1.28
CA GLY A 326 6.19 -1.51 -0.38
C GLY A 326 5.72 -0.11 -0.05
N LYS A 327 4.89 -0.05 1.01
CA LYS A 327 4.52 1.17 1.72
C LYS A 327 4.73 0.93 3.20
N HIS A 328 5.54 1.77 3.82
CA HIS A 328 5.61 1.78 5.28
C HIS A 328 4.47 2.65 5.80
N ASN A 329 3.50 2.00 6.44
CA ASN A 329 2.30 2.67 6.94
C ASN A 329 2.54 3.14 8.38
N ASN A 330 2.96 4.40 8.54
CA ASN A 330 3.12 5.04 9.84
C ASN A 330 1.75 5.39 10.41
N TRP A 331 1.38 4.80 11.55
CA TRP A 331 0.07 4.94 12.18
C TRP A 331 0.18 5.44 13.62
N SER A 332 -0.66 6.40 13.99
CA SER A 332 -0.73 6.96 15.34
C SER A 332 -2.14 7.46 15.66
N LEU A 333 -2.40 7.80 16.94
CA LEU A 333 -3.68 8.31 17.44
C LEU A 333 -3.49 9.68 18.11
N THR A 334 -4.18 10.71 17.60
CA THR A 334 -4.01 12.07 18.09
C THR A 334 -5.37 12.69 18.46
N THR A 335 -5.45 13.33 19.62
CA THR A 335 -6.63 14.07 20.05
C THR A 335 -6.77 15.38 19.26
N ASP A 336 -7.97 15.96 19.23
CA ASP A 336 -8.22 17.30 18.68
C ASP A 336 -7.50 18.43 19.44
N GLU A 337 -6.95 18.14 20.65
CA GLU A 337 -6.05 19.01 21.40
C GLU A 337 -4.57 18.87 20.98
N GLY A 338 -4.25 17.99 20.05
CA GLY A 338 -2.90 17.73 19.56
C GLY A 338 -2.08 16.76 20.41
N LYS A 339 -2.68 16.08 21.41
CA LYS A 339 -1.99 15.09 22.23
C LYS A 339 -1.96 13.73 21.51
N ASN A 340 -0.77 13.19 21.29
CA ASN A 340 -0.56 11.85 20.73
C ASN A 340 -0.66 10.80 21.84
N LEU A 341 -1.51 9.79 21.67
CA LEU A 341 -1.70 8.71 22.65
C LEU A 341 -0.51 7.71 22.65
N LEU A 342 0.31 7.73 21.61
CA LEU A 342 1.52 6.89 21.46
C LEU A 342 2.80 7.65 21.85
N ASP A 343 2.70 8.81 22.51
CA ASP A 343 3.84 9.53 23.03
C ASP A 343 4.22 8.96 24.43
N PRO A 344 5.37 8.26 24.54
CA PRO A 344 5.81 7.68 25.82
C PRO A 344 6.21 8.74 26.86
N GLY A 345 6.53 9.96 26.41
CA GLY A 345 7.13 10.98 27.24
C GLY A 345 8.60 10.69 27.61
N GLU A 346 9.17 11.48 28.53
CA GLU A 346 10.57 11.34 28.96
C GLU A 346 10.77 10.12 29.89
N THR A 347 9.74 9.73 30.64
CA THR A 347 9.75 8.61 31.60
C THR A 347 8.61 7.62 31.27
N PRO A 348 8.79 6.75 30.26
CA PRO A 348 7.73 5.82 29.81
C PRO A 348 7.16 4.94 30.91
N HIS A 349 7.98 4.52 31.89
CA HIS A 349 7.56 3.67 33.02
C HIS A 349 6.57 4.37 33.97
N GLU A 350 6.53 5.71 34.01
CA GLU A 350 5.59 6.49 34.80
C GLU A 350 4.31 6.88 34.03
N ASN A 351 4.34 6.76 32.70
CA ASN A 351 3.19 7.13 31.84
C ASN A 351 2.20 5.98 31.74
N ILE A 352 1.39 5.80 32.78
CA ILE A 352 0.44 4.68 32.89
C ILE A 352 -0.59 4.65 31.76
N GLN A 353 -1.07 5.82 31.28
CA GLN A 353 -1.97 5.89 30.14
C GLN A 353 -1.30 5.36 28.88
N PHE A 354 -0.06 5.76 28.62
CA PHE A 354 0.72 5.26 27.48
C PHE A 354 0.95 3.74 27.58
N LEU A 355 1.32 3.24 28.77
CA LEU A 355 1.56 1.80 28.97
C LEU A 355 0.28 0.98 28.73
N LEU A 356 -0.88 1.48 29.15
CA LEU A 356 -2.15 0.83 28.85
C LEU A 356 -2.43 0.83 27.34
N VAL A 357 -2.26 1.97 26.66
CA VAL A 357 -2.44 2.06 25.20
C VAL A 357 -1.49 1.10 24.50
N LEU A 358 -0.22 1.07 24.87
CA LEU A 358 0.79 0.17 24.30
C LEU A 358 0.41 -1.31 24.46
N THR A 359 0.04 -1.72 25.68
CA THR A 359 -0.32 -3.11 25.96
C THR A 359 -1.63 -3.53 25.30
N CYS A 360 -2.58 -2.62 25.14
CA CYS A 360 -3.78 -2.85 24.32
C CYS A 360 -3.43 -3.06 22.84
N ILE A 361 -2.46 -2.31 22.29
CA ILE A 361 -2.02 -2.51 20.90
C ILE A 361 -1.30 -3.86 20.75
N LEU A 362 -0.45 -4.23 21.70
CA LEU A 362 0.19 -5.57 21.70
C LEU A 362 -0.86 -6.70 21.70
N LYS A 363 -1.87 -6.58 22.57
CA LYS A 363 -3.01 -7.51 22.61
C LYS A 363 -3.72 -7.58 21.26
N ALA A 364 -4.09 -6.43 20.70
CA ALA A 364 -4.80 -6.34 19.43
C ALA A 364 -4.02 -7.01 18.29
N VAL A 365 -2.73 -6.73 18.19
CA VAL A 365 -1.87 -7.29 17.13
C VAL A 365 -1.61 -8.78 17.33
N ASP A 366 -1.46 -9.25 18.57
CA ASP A 366 -1.24 -10.67 18.88
C ASP A 366 -2.49 -11.51 18.60
N GLU A 367 -3.65 -11.07 19.06
CA GLU A 367 -4.91 -11.81 18.88
C GLU A 367 -5.35 -11.83 17.41
N HIS A 368 -5.10 -10.74 16.67
CA HIS A 368 -5.54 -10.58 15.28
C HIS A 368 -4.37 -10.58 14.27
N ALA A 369 -3.26 -11.26 14.59
CA ALA A 369 -2.07 -11.30 13.73
C ALA A 369 -2.37 -11.84 12.32
N ALA A 370 -3.20 -12.87 12.19
CA ALA A 370 -3.61 -13.42 10.91
C ALA A 370 -4.44 -12.44 10.08
N LEU A 371 -5.35 -11.70 10.71
CA LEU A 371 -6.15 -10.67 10.04
C LEU A 371 -5.29 -9.46 9.62
N LEU A 372 -4.34 -9.05 10.46
CA LEU A 372 -3.42 -7.98 10.10
C LEU A 372 -2.52 -8.38 8.93
N ARG A 373 -2.03 -9.65 8.90
CA ARG A 373 -1.29 -10.19 7.75
C ARG A 373 -2.16 -10.23 6.49
N GLU A 374 -3.43 -10.61 6.61
CA GLU A 374 -4.40 -10.64 5.52
C GLU A 374 -4.58 -9.24 4.89
N SER A 375 -4.60 -8.19 5.71
CA SER A 375 -4.78 -6.80 5.24
C SER A 375 -3.71 -6.31 4.27
N ALA A 376 -2.57 -6.98 4.22
CA ALA A 376 -1.46 -6.73 3.29
C ALA A 376 -1.26 -7.90 2.30
N ALA A 377 -2.26 -8.77 2.13
CA ALA A 377 -2.19 -9.90 1.23
C ALA A 377 -2.51 -9.49 -0.20
N ASP A 378 -1.53 -9.63 -1.08
CA ASP A 378 -1.59 -9.37 -2.52
C ASP A 378 -0.68 -10.36 -3.25
N PRO A 379 -1.00 -10.77 -4.50
CA PRO A 379 -0.14 -11.69 -5.26
C PRO A 379 1.31 -11.19 -5.41
N GLY A 380 1.50 -9.88 -5.57
CA GLY A 380 2.83 -9.28 -5.67
C GLY A 380 3.62 -9.37 -4.35
N ASN A 381 2.94 -9.25 -3.21
CA ASN A 381 3.56 -9.38 -1.90
C ASN A 381 4.03 -10.80 -1.57
N ASP A 382 3.44 -11.83 -2.17
CA ASP A 382 3.91 -13.21 -2.05
C ASP A 382 5.35 -13.35 -2.57
N HIS A 383 5.76 -12.52 -3.55
CA HIS A 383 7.12 -12.47 -4.09
C HIS A 383 8.06 -11.57 -3.29
N ARG A 384 7.53 -10.60 -2.55
CA ARG A 384 8.32 -9.57 -1.84
C ARG A 384 8.65 -9.97 -0.41
N LEU A 385 7.69 -10.49 0.36
CA LEU A 385 7.83 -10.71 1.79
C LEU A 385 8.89 -11.76 2.13
N GLY A 386 9.66 -11.50 3.20
CA GLY A 386 10.61 -12.46 3.78
C GLY A 386 12.06 -12.29 3.37
N ALA A 387 12.41 -11.30 2.54
CA ALA A 387 13.79 -11.01 2.16
C ALA A 387 13.96 -9.57 1.66
N ASN A 388 15.21 -9.10 1.58
CA ASN A 388 15.55 -7.82 0.94
C ASN A 388 14.75 -6.64 1.51
N GLU A 389 14.86 -6.41 2.83
CA GLU A 389 14.18 -5.35 3.60
C GLU A 389 12.66 -5.48 3.73
N ALA A 390 12.02 -6.43 3.07
CA ALA A 390 10.62 -6.74 3.30
C ALA A 390 10.45 -7.66 4.53
N PRO A 391 9.49 -7.37 5.43
CA PRO A 391 9.31 -8.17 6.64
C PRO A 391 8.91 -9.61 6.31
N PRO A 392 9.18 -10.58 7.21
CA PRO A 392 8.69 -11.94 7.06
C PRO A 392 7.16 -12.00 7.20
N ALA A 393 6.56 -13.10 6.72
CA ALA A 393 5.12 -13.33 6.78
C ALA A 393 4.59 -13.67 8.20
N ILE A 394 5.41 -13.46 9.22
CA ILE A 394 5.08 -13.63 10.65
C ILE A 394 4.91 -12.24 11.26
N ILE A 395 3.72 -11.94 11.76
CA ILE A 395 3.52 -10.69 12.50
C ILE A 395 4.25 -10.77 13.84
N SER A 396 5.10 -9.78 14.09
CA SER A 396 5.77 -9.53 15.37
C SER A 396 5.92 -8.03 15.59
N VAL A 397 6.14 -7.63 16.84
CA VAL A 397 6.24 -6.22 17.23
C VAL A 397 7.65 -5.93 17.74
N PHE A 398 8.28 -4.91 17.15
CA PHE A 398 9.54 -4.36 17.64
C PHE A 398 9.27 -3.09 18.45
N LEU A 399 9.83 -2.99 19.64
CA LEU A 399 9.60 -1.87 20.57
C LEU A 399 10.84 -1.02 20.82
N GLY A 400 12.02 -1.56 20.56
CA GLY A 400 13.29 -0.98 20.97
C GLY A 400 13.65 -1.30 22.41
N GLU A 401 14.95 -1.09 22.76
CA GLU A 401 15.52 -1.51 24.03
C GLU A 401 14.80 -0.93 25.27
N GLN A 402 14.39 0.34 25.20
CA GLN A 402 13.77 1.03 26.34
C GLN A 402 12.39 0.49 26.69
N LEU A 403 11.51 0.32 25.71
CA LEU A 403 10.15 -0.16 25.98
C LEU A 403 10.13 -1.66 26.24
N GLU A 404 11.05 -2.42 25.63
CA GLU A 404 11.22 -3.83 25.95
C GLU A 404 11.62 -4.02 27.42
N ASP A 405 12.63 -3.26 27.92
CA ASP A 405 13.03 -3.28 29.31
C ASP A 405 11.85 -2.95 30.26
N VAL A 406 11.08 -1.91 29.94
CA VAL A 406 9.88 -1.55 30.73
C VAL A 406 8.86 -2.70 30.75
N LEU A 407 8.61 -3.36 29.63
CA LEU A 407 7.69 -4.50 29.56
C LEU A 407 8.25 -5.73 30.29
N GLU A 408 9.55 -6.01 30.21
CA GLU A 408 10.17 -7.10 30.96
C GLU A 408 10.06 -6.89 32.46
N GLN A 409 10.24 -5.67 32.95
CA GLN A 409 10.01 -5.33 34.36
C GLN A 409 8.54 -5.64 34.74
N LEU A 410 7.55 -5.20 33.93
CA LEU A 410 6.14 -5.48 34.18
C LEU A 410 5.80 -6.97 34.20
N VAL A 411 6.37 -7.76 33.29
CA VAL A 411 6.14 -9.21 33.19
C VAL A 411 6.80 -9.95 34.34
N THR A 412 8.05 -9.60 34.73
CA THR A 412 8.84 -10.33 35.71
C THR A 412 8.55 -9.93 37.16
N THR A 413 8.41 -8.63 37.43
CA THR A 413 8.22 -8.11 38.79
C THR A 413 6.81 -7.60 39.05
N GLY A 414 6.06 -7.29 37.97
CA GLY A 414 4.74 -6.72 38.04
C GLY A 414 4.69 -5.21 38.10
N GLU A 415 5.82 -4.55 38.20
CA GLU A 415 5.95 -3.09 38.25
C GLU A 415 7.16 -2.65 37.42
N ALA A 416 7.02 -1.56 36.66
CA ALA A 416 8.14 -0.90 36.01
C ALA A 416 8.66 0.23 36.91
N THR A 417 9.90 0.13 37.33
CA THR A 417 10.49 1.05 38.34
C THR A 417 11.45 2.06 37.72
N HIS A 418 11.92 1.85 36.52
CA HIS A 418 12.84 2.74 35.81
C HIS A 418 12.72 2.63 34.31
N SER A 419 13.19 3.64 33.60
CA SER A 419 13.46 3.64 32.17
C SER A 419 14.95 3.71 31.92
N LEU A 420 15.43 3.12 30.83
CA LEU A 420 16.83 3.18 30.44
C LEU A 420 17.22 4.63 30.18
N ASN A 421 18.39 5.04 30.69
CA ASN A 421 18.89 6.37 30.47
C ASN A 421 19.46 6.47 29.05
N THR A 422 18.92 7.34 28.25
CA THR A 422 19.42 7.62 26.91
C THR A 422 20.74 8.36 27.01
N GLY A 423 21.86 7.68 26.84
CA GLY A 423 23.17 8.29 26.81
C GLY A 423 23.30 9.28 25.64
N LYS A 424 24.27 10.20 25.75
CA LYS A 424 24.66 11.07 24.60
C LYS A 424 25.65 10.34 23.71
N LEU A 425 25.52 10.52 22.41
CA LEU A 425 26.51 10.10 21.42
C LEU A 425 27.65 11.13 21.39
N GLU A 426 28.81 10.72 21.87
CA GLU A 426 30.03 11.52 21.73
C GLU A 426 30.73 11.19 20.42
N THR A 427 30.72 12.12 19.47
CA THR A 427 31.39 11.94 18.18
C THR A 427 32.92 12.11 18.28
N GLY A 428 33.43 12.56 19.42
CA GLY A 428 34.84 12.91 19.60
C GLY A 428 35.30 14.17 18.88
N VAL A 429 34.40 14.86 18.18
CA VAL A 429 34.66 16.08 17.43
C VAL A 429 34.02 17.28 18.13
N ARG A 430 34.83 18.22 18.62
CA ARG A 430 34.39 19.38 19.41
C ARG A 430 33.44 20.35 18.69
N THR A 431 33.45 20.35 17.36
CA THR A 431 32.59 21.22 16.53
C THR A 431 31.25 20.59 16.17
N LEU A 432 31.04 19.31 16.49
CA LEU A 432 29.75 18.63 16.27
C LEU A 432 28.91 18.75 17.55
N PRO A 433 27.59 18.95 17.41
CA PRO A 433 26.69 18.96 18.55
C PRO A 433 26.67 17.58 19.23
N GLU A 434 26.43 17.58 20.53
CA GLU A 434 26.08 16.36 21.26
C GLU A 434 24.74 15.84 20.75
N LEU A 435 24.69 14.59 20.32
CA LEU A 435 23.47 13.95 19.85
C LEU A 435 22.89 13.10 20.99
N ALA A 436 21.59 13.19 21.24
CA ALA A 436 20.92 12.23 22.08
C ALA A 436 20.95 10.84 21.39
N LYS A 437 21.28 9.80 22.12
CA LYS A 437 21.17 8.45 21.60
C LYS A 437 19.68 8.11 21.45
N ASP A 438 19.26 7.77 20.24
CA ASP A 438 17.91 7.29 19.98
C ASP A 438 17.78 5.86 20.54
N THR A 439 16.80 5.64 21.41
CA THR A 439 16.50 4.31 21.98
C THR A 439 15.54 3.50 21.14
N SER A 440 14.97 4.11 20.11
CA SER A 440 14.10 3.46 19.14
C SER A 440 14.84 3.15 17.85
N ASP A 441 15.91 2.34 17.93
CA ASP A 441 16.59 1.86 16.72
C ASP A 441 15.60 1.07 15.84
N ARG A 442 15.65 1.30 14.52
CA ARG A 442 14.71 0.67 13.58
C ARG A 442 15.16 -0.75 13.27
N ASN A 443 14.31 -1.73 13.56
CA ASN A 443 14.51 -3.09 13.07
C ASN A 443 13.83 -3.24 11.70
N ARG A 444 14.62 -3.18 10.63
CA ARG A 444 14.13 -3.29 9.24
C ARG A 444 13.50 -4.64 8.92
N THR A 445 13.72 -5.66 9.75
CA THR A 445 13.13 -6.99 9.58
C THR A 445 11.80 -7.16 10.32
N SER A 446 11.39 -6.20 11.15
CA SER A 446 10.12 -6.28 11.89
C SER A 446 8.95 -5.79 11.04
N PRO A 447 7.83 -6.52 11.00
CA PRO A 447 6.63 -6.11 10.28
C PRO A 447 5.86 -4.98 10.95
N PHE A 448 5.97 -4.82 12.27
CA PHE A 448 5.28 -3.81 13.04
C PHE A 448 6.21 -3.20 14.09
N THR A 449 6.69 -1.99 13.82
CA THR A 449 7.79 -1.36 14.56
C THR A 449 7.32 -0.09 15.25
N PHE A 450 7.60 0.05 16.56
CA PHE A 450 7.41 1.31 17.27
C PHE A 450 8.58 2.26 16.97
N THR A 451 8.27 3.47 16.51
CA THR A 451 9.27 4.47 16.10
C THR A 451 9.06 5.79 16.84
N GLY A 452 9.16 5.76 18.17
CA GLY A 452 9.14 6.90 19.07
C GLY A 452 7.75 7.36 19.50
N ASN A 453 6.83 7.60 18.59
CA ASN A 453 5.46 8.04 18.89
C ASN A 453 4.41 7.53 17.90
N LYS A 454 4.73 6.49 17.17
CA LYS A 454 3.88 5.84 16.18
C LYS A 454 4.32 4.39 15.96
N PHE A 455 3.45 3.61 15.37
CA PHE A 455 3.80 2.31 14.81
C PHE A 455 3.93 2.38 13.29
N GLU A 456 4.91 1.68 12.77
CA GLU A 456 5.16 1.53 11.34
C GLU A 456 4.82 0.10 10.94
N PHE A 457 3.78 -0.08 10.13
CA PHE A 457 3.40 -1.35 9.53
C PHE A 457 4.04 -1.47 8.14
N ARG A 458 4.99 -2.39 7.98
CA ARG A 458 5.92 -2.46 6.84
C ARG A 458 5.51 -3.43 5.74
N MET A 459 4.35 -4.11 5.87
CA MET A 459 3.96 -5.19 4.98
C MET A 459 3.17 -4.74 3.75
N VAL A 460 2.58 -3.55 3.73
CA VAL A 460 1.71 -3.11 2.63
C VAL A 460 2.48 -3.06 1.30
N GLY A 461 1.88 -3.60 0.24
CA GLY A 461 2.46 -3.62 -1.08
C GLY A 461 2.50 -2.25 -1.77
N SER A 462 3.42 -2.06 -2.71
CA SER A 462 3.61 -0.78 -3.40
C SER A 462 2.37 -0.32 -4.17
N ARG A 463 1.63 -1.23 -4.79
CA ARG A 463 0.40 -0.90 -5.54
C ARG A 463 -0.86 -0.87 -4.69
N ASP A 464 -0.83 -1.44 -3.48
CA ASP A 464 -2.00 -1.59 -2.65
C ASP A 464 -2.50 -0.26 -2.07
N SER A 465 -3.79 -0.19 -1.77
CA SER A 465 -4.33 0.87 -0.92
C SER A 465 -3.94 0.62 0.53
N VAL A 466 -3.47 1.66 1.22
CA VAL A 466 -3.22 1.56 2.67
C VAL A 466 -4.51 1.52 3.49
N ALA A 467 -5.68 1.68 2.86
CA ALA A 467 -6.98 1.63 3.54
C ALA A 467 -7.19 0.31 4.28
N GLY A 468 -6.93 -0.83 3.63
CA GLY A 468 -7.16 -2.16 4.21
C GLY A 468 -6.46 -2.36 5.55
N SER A 469 -5.16 -2.08 5.61
CA SER A 469 -4.38 -2.21 6.84
C SER A 469 -4.83 -1.23 7.93
N ASN A 470 -5.23 0.00 7.56
CA ASN A 470 -5.74 0.97 8.53
C ASN A 470 -7.14 0.61 9.04
N ILE A 471 -8.01 0.02 8.21
CA ILE A 471 -9.31 -0.52 8.65
C ILE A 471 -9.10 -1.57 9.74
N VAL A 472 -8.20 -2.52 9.49
CA VAL A 472 -7.89 -3.58 10.45
C VAL A 472 -7.27 -2.99 11.72
N LEU A 473 -6.19 -2.20 11.63
CA LEU A 473 -5.52 -1.59 12.79
C LEU A 473 -6.49 -0.79 13.66
N ASN A 474 -7.30 0.08 13.05
CA ASN A 474 -8.27 0.88 13.80
C ASN A 474 -9.27 -0.02 14.54
N THR A 475 -9.75 -1.09 13.91
CA THR A 475 -10.83 -1.93 14.47
C THR A 475 -10.30 -2.84 15.58
N ILE A 476 -9.15 -3.52 15.38
CA ILE A 476 -8.58 -4.40 16.40
C ILE A 476 -8.14 -3.62 17.64
N VAL A 477 -7.61 -2.41 17.46
CA VAL A 477 -7.21 -1.54 18.58
C VAL A 477 -8.45 -0.97 19.28
N ALA A 478 -9.50 -0.61 18.55
CA ALA A 478 -10.78 -0.21 19.14
C ALA A 478 -11.36 -1.33 20.01
N ASP A 479 -11.25 -2.58 19.59
CA ASP A 479 -11.72 -3.71 20.38
C ASP A 479 -10.92 -3.89 21.68
N ALA A 480 -9.60 -3.84 21.60
CA ALA A 480 -8.75 -3.89 22.79
C ALA A 480 -9.04 -2.74 23.77
N PHE A 481 -9.24 -1.52 23.28
CA PHE A 481 -9.65 -0.39 24.11
C PHE A 481 -11.03 -0.60 24.72
N SER A 482 -12.01 -1.11 23.96
CA SER A 482 -13.33 -1.44 24.47
C SER A 482 -13.28 -2.43 25.62
N GLN A 483 -12.52 -3.51 25.46
CA GLN A 483 -12.34 -4.53 26.50
C GLN A 483 -11.66 -3.95 27.74
N ALA A 484 -10.62 -3.14 27.58
CA ALA A 484 -9.96 -2.46 28.70
C ALA A 484 -10.92 -1.54 29.46
N CYS A 485 -11.69 -0.73 28.74
CA CYS A 485 -12.69 0.16 29.34
C CYS A 485 -13.77 -0.61 30.08
N ASP A 486 -14.25 -1.75 29.55
CA ASP A 486 -15.25 -2.59 30.20
C ASP A 486 -14.82 -3.12 31.58
N VAL A 487 -13.52 -3.34 31.76
CA VAL A 487 -12.91 -3.72 33.02
C VAL A 487 -12.77 -2.51 33.95
N LEU A 488 -12.18 -1.43 33.44
CA LEU A 488 -11.83 -0.26 34.23
C LEU A 488 -13.02 0.54 34.74
N GLU A 489 -14.12 0.62 33.96
CA GLU A 489 -15.35 1.30 34.36
C GLU A 489 -16.08 0.62 35.52
N LYS A 490 -15.83 -0.66 35.74
CA LYS A 490 -16.45 -1.47 36.79
C LYS A 490 -15.56 -1.60 38.02
N ALA A 491 -14.35 -1.06 37.98
CA ALA A 491 -13.36 -1.23 39.06
C ALA A 491 -13.65 -0.31 40.24
N ASP A 492 -13.63 -0.85 41.46
CA ASP A 492 -13.76 -0.05 42.72
C ASP A 492 -12.48 0.76 42.97
N ASP A 493 -11.31 0.26 42.55
CA ASP A 493 -10.02 0.92 42.65
C ASP A 493 -9.41 1.02 41.23
N PHE A 494 -9.56 2.19 40.63
CA PHE A 494 -9.14 2.45 39.26
C PHE A 494 -7.62 2.30 39.07
N GLU A 495 -6.81 2.87 39.99
CA GLU A 495 -5.34 2.82 39.85
C GLU A 495 -4.84 1.39 39.89
N LYS A 496 -5.31 0.61 40.86
CA LYS A 496 -4.97 -0.81 40.94
C LYS A 496 -5.42 -1.60 39.71
N ALA A 497 -6.64 -1.37 39.25
CA ALA A 497 -7.19 -2.08 38.09
C ALA A 497 -6.41 -1.78 36.82
N VAL A 498 -5.95 -0.55 36.59
CA VAL A 498 -5.10 -0.20 35.45
C VAL A 498 -3.76 -0.92 35.52
N HIS A 499 -3.09 -0.94 36.68
CA HIS A 499 -1.83 -1.64 36.84
C HIS A 499 -1.98 -3.17 36.65
N ASP A 500 -3.01 -3.76 37.21
CA ASP A 500 -3.32 -5.18 37.06
C ASP A 500 -3.57 -5.53 35.58
N LEU A 501 -4.30 -4.69 34.87
CA LEU A 501 -4.63 -4.88 33.45
C LEU A 501 -3.40 -4.72 32.55
N ILE A 502 -2.56 -3.72 32.77
CA ILE A 502 -1.28 -3.52 32.05
C ILE A 502 -0.40 -4.75 32.24
N LYS A 503 -0.25 -5.23 33.48
CA LYS A 503 0.53 -6.43 33.78
C LYS A 503 -0.04 -7.66 33.09
N GLN A 504 -1.35 -7.84 33.15
CA GLN A 504 -2.02 -8.95 32.49
C GLN A 504 -1.75 -8.95 30.99
N TYR A 505 -2.04 -7.85 30.30
CA TYR A 505 -1.86 -7.74 28.84
C TYR A 505 -0.39 -7.85 28.44
N ALA A 506 0.52 -7.22 29.18
CA ALA A 506 1.95 -7.37 28.93
C ALA A 506 2.38 -8.84 29.03
N THR A 507 1.91 -9.59 30.05
CA THR A 507 2.28 -10.98 30.26
C THR A 507 1.69 -11.91 29.20
N GLU A 508 0.39 -11.77 28.90
CA GLU A 508 -0.33 -12.65 27.98
C GLU A 508 0.12 -12.48 26.53
N HIS A 509 0.48 -11.23 26.14
CA HIS A 509 0.77 -10.87 24.76
C HIS A 509 2.28 -10.56 24.51
N TYR A 510 3.15 -10.83 25.48
CA TYR A 510 4.61 -10.67 25.30
C TYR A 510 5.18 -11.55 24.17
N ARG A 511 4.51 -12.66 23.87
CA ARG A 511 4.91 -13.60 22.81
C ARG A 511 5.04 -12.95 21.42
N ILE A 512 4.32 -11.84 21.16
CA ILE A 512 4.38 -11.11 19.87
C ILE A 512 5.60 -10.19 19.77
N VAL A 513 6.23 -9.83 20.90
CA VAL A 513 7.40 -8.93 20.96
C VAL A 513 8.64 -9.68 20.50
N PHE A 514 9.33 -9.12 19.51
CA PHE A 514 10.58 -9.68 19.00
C PHE A 514 11.51 -8.58 18.48
N ASN A 515 12.70 -8.47 19.04
CA ASN A 515 13.71 -7.47 18.70
C ASN A 515 14.90 -8.03 17.90
N GLY A 516 14.85 -9.31 17.51
CA GLY A 516 15.92 -10.00 16.78
C GLY A 516 15.81 -9.88 15.27
N ASN A 517 16.63 -10.67 14.57
CA ASN A 517 16.62 -10.77 13.11
C ASN A 517 15.42 -11.61 12.62
N GLY A 518 14.40 -10.96 12.05
CA GLY A 518 13.19 -11.59 11.53
C GLY A 518 13.41 -12.50 10.30
N TYR A 519 14.59 -12.43 9.64
CA TYR A 519 14.91 -13.30 8.50
C TYR A 519 15.56 -14.63 8.87
N SER A 520 15.90 -14.82 10.14
CA SER A 520 16.60 -16.03 10.56
C SER A 520 15.67 -17.25 10.65
N ASP A 521 16.20 -18.43 10.33
CA ASP A 521 15.49 -19.70 10.51
C ASP A 521 15.19 -19.99 11.98
N GLU A 522 16.01 -19.45 12.89
CA GLU A 522 15.80 -19.51 14.33
C GLU A 522 14.53 -18.77 14.73
N TRP A 523 14.26 -17.60 14.10
CA TRP A 523 13.01 -16.87 14.35
C TRP A 523 11.80 -17.65 13.88
N VAL A 524 11.84 -18.28 12.71
CA VAL A 524 10.72 -19.08 12.22
C VAL A 524 10.37 -20.20 13.21
N LYS A 525 11.37 -20.90 13.74
CA LYS A 525 11.18 -21.95 14.76
C LYS A 525 10.66 -21.40 16.09
N GLU A 526 11.20 -20.27 16.51
CA GLU A 526 10.77 -19.61 17.75
C GLU A 526 9.33 -19.07 17.62
N ALA A 527 8.96 -18.49 16.48
CA ALA A 527 7.60 -18.05 16.22
C ALA A 527 6.59 -19.21 16.26
N GLU A 528 6.96 -20.35 15.67
CA GLU A 528 6.15 -21.59 15.74
C GLU A 528 6.00 -22.04 17.20
N ARG A 529 7.10 -22.05 18.00
CA ARG A 529 7.07 -22.38 19.42
C ARG A 529 6.14 -21.44 20.21
N ARG A 530 6.12 -20.15 19.85
CA ARG A 530 5.24 -19.14 20.46
C ARG A 530 3.80 -19.22 19.98
N GLY A 531 3.50 -20.06 18.97
CA GLY A 531 2.18 -20.18 18.36
C GLY A 531 1.79 -19.00 17.48
N LEU A 532 2.78 -18.28 16.92
CA LEU A 532 2.54 -17.17 15.98
C LEU A 532 2.33 -17.72 14.57
N PRO A 533 1.30 -17.24 13.83
CA PRO A 533 1.03 -17.72 12.49
C PRO A 533 2.11 -17.25 11.49
N ASN A 534 2.51 -18.16 10.59
CA ASN A 534 3.40 -17.87 9.46
C ASN A 534 2.62 -18.04 8.15
N ILE A 535 1.99 -16.98 7.68
CA ILE A 535 1.09 -16.99 6.52
C ILE A 535 1.83 -16.43 5.31
N ARG A 536 2.38 -17.31 4.48
CA ARG A 536 3.32 -16.94 3.40
C ARG A 536 2.65 -16.46 2.12
N SER A 537 1.43 -16.92 1.83
CA SER A 537 0.73 -16.59 0.60
C SER A 537 -0.56 -15.83 0.84
N MET A 538 -1.01 -15.11 -0.19
CA MET A 538 -2.31 -14.46 -0.19
C MET A 538 -3.44 -15.48 -0.05
N VAL A 539 -3.35 -16.61 -0.75
CA VAL A 539 -4.38 -17.67 -0.72
C VAL A 539 -4.55 -18.24 0.69
N ASP A 540 -3.46 -18.35 1.45
CA ASP A 540 -3.50 -18.81 2.85
C ASP A 540 -3.98 -17.72 3.82
N ALA A 541 -3.84 -16.44 3.44
CA ALA A 541 -4.25 -15.31 4.27
C ALA A 541 -5.76 -15.02 4.20
N ILE A 542 -6.38 -15.16 3.03
CA ILE A 542 -7.79 -14.82 2.79
C ILE A 542 -8.75 -15.45 3.80
N PRO A 543 -8.60 -16.71 4.26
CA PRO A 543 -9.51 -17.29 5.24
C PRO A 543 -9.62 -16.52 6.56
N ALA A 544 -8.58 -15.76 6.95
CA ALA A 544 -8.62 -14.95 8.16
C ALA A 544 -9.70 -13.85 8.11
N LEU A 545 -10.13 -13.44 6.91
CA LEU A 545 -11.14 -12.41 6.72
C LEU A 545 -12.57 -12.89 7.09
N VAL A 546 -12.83 -14.17 6.99
CA VAL A 546 -14.17 -14.76 7.13
C VAL A 546 -14.30 -15.74 8.31
N THR A 547 -13.39 -15.69 9.27
CA THR A 547 -13.56 -16.42 10.53
C THR A 547 -14.70 -15.83 11.35
N GLU A 548 -15.38 -16.64 12.16
CA GLU A 548 -16.46 -16.14 13.02
C GLU A 548 -15.99 -15.06 14.01
N GLU A 549 -14.73 -15.14 14.44
CA GLU A 549 -14.10 -14.14 15.28
C GLU A 549 -13.95 -12.80 14.55
N THR A 550 -13.43 -12.82 13.33
CA THR A 550 -13.27 -11.62 12.49
C THR A 550 -14.62 -11.00 12.15
N ILE A 551 -15.61 -11.83 11.77
CA ILE A 551 -16.96 -11.34 11.46
C ILE A 551 -17.57 -10.66 12.69
N SER A 552 -17.51 -11.32 13.85
CA SER A 552 -18.06 -10.76 15.11
C SER A 552 -17.36 -9.46 15.52
N LEU A 553 -16.05 -9.37 15.31
CA LEU A 553 -15.26 -8.16 15.55
C LEU A 553 -15.76 -6.99 14.69
N PHE A 554 -15.86 -7.18 13.38
CA PHE A 554 -16.26 -6.12 12.48
C PHE A 554 -17.74 -5.73 12.61
N GLU A 555 -18.63 -6.69 12.86
CA GLU A 555 -20.05 -6.42 13.12
C GLU A 555 -20.25 -5.67 14.44
N LYS A 556 -19.49 -5.97 15.50
CA LYS A 556 -19.51 -5.26 16.79
C LYS A 556 -19.30 -3.75 16.63
N PHE A 557 -18.40 -3.36 15.73
CA PHE A 557 -18.07 -1.95 15.48
C PHE A 557 -18.72 -1.39 14.22
N HIS A 558 -19.61 -2.12 13.58
CA HIS A 558 -20.31 -1.72 12.35
C HIS A 558 -19.38 -1.35 11.20
N VAL A 559 -18.16 -1.94 11.15
CA VAL A 559 -17.18 -1.67 10.09
C VAL A 559 -17.51 -2.48 8.84
N PHE A 560 -17.77 -3.77 9.00
CA PHE A 560 -18.25 -4.65 7.95
C PHE A 560 -19.39 -5.52 8.44
N THR A 561 -20.29 -5.87 7.54
CA THR A 561 -21.23 -6.97 7.69
C THR A 561 -20.60 -8.28 7.24
N ARG A 562 -21.15 -9.42 7.66
CA ARG A 562 -20.76 -10.75 7.15
C ARG A 562 -20.75 -10.80 5.62
N ALA A 563 -21.80 -10.31 4.99
CA ALA A 563 -21.92 -10.32 3.53
C ALA A 563 -20.83 -9.48 2.84
N GLU A 564 -20.43 -8.35 3.41
CA GLU A 564 -19.32 -7.53 2.91
C GLU A 564 -17.97 -8.25 3.03
N LEU A 565 -17.72 -8.98 4.11
CA LEU A 565 -16.48 -9.76 4.32
C LEU A 565 -16.41 -10.97 3.39
N GLU A 566 -17.49 -11.76 3.29
CA GLU A 566 -17.56 -12.91 2.39
C GLU A 566 -17.36 -12.48 0.92
N SER A 567 -18.01 -11.40 0.51
CA SER A 567 -17.81 -10.80 -0.82
C SER A 567 -16.35 -10.42 -1.08
N ARG A 568 -15.67 -9.80 -0.11
CA ARG A 568 -14.26 -9.43 -0.25
C ARG A 568 -13.33 -10.64 -0.36
N ALA A 569 -13.60 -11.69 0.39
CA ALA A 569 -12.85 -12.95 0.30
C ALA A 569 -12.97 -13.57 -1.10
N GLU A 570 -14.19 -13.64 -1.66
CA GLU A 570 -14.42 -14.13 -3.02
C GLU A 570 -13.68 -13.28 -4.07
N ILE A 571 -13.78 -11.94 -3.97
CA ILE A 571 -13.06 -11.03 -4.87
C ILE A 571 -11.54 -11.23 -4.79
N LYS A 572 -11.00 -11.45 -3.59
CA LYS A 572 -9.57 -11.69 -3.40
C LYS A 572 -9.10 -13.01 -4.04
N TYR A 573 -9.86 -14.10 -3.89
CA TYR A 573 -9.57 -15.36 -4.58
C TYR A 573 -9.61 -15.20 -6.09
N GLU A 574 -10.65 -14.54 -6.61
CA GLU A 574 -10.80 -14.25 -8.04
C GLU A 574 -9.62 -13.41 -8.57
N ASN A 575 -9.23 -12.36 -7.83
CA ASN A 575 -8.11 -11.50 -8.21
C ASN A 575 -6.78 -12.26 -8.22
N TYR A 576 -6.53 -13.12 -7.23
CA TYR A 576 -5.35 -13.98 -7.20
C TYR A 576 -5.29 -14.89 -8.44
N ALA A 577 -6.37 -15.63 -8.70
CA ALA A 577 -6.46 -16.54 -9.84
C ALA A 577 -6.26 -15.80 -11.17
N LYS A 578 -6.88 -14.63 -11.34
CA LYS A 578 -6.73 -13.79 -12.56
C LYS A 578 -5.30 -13.26 -12.73
N ALA A 579 -4.67 -12.80 -11.65
CA ALA A 579 -3.30 -12.28 -11.69
C ALA A 579 -2.32 -13.38 -12.14
N ILE A 580 -2.32 -14.54 -11.50
CA ILE A 580 -1.43 -15.65 -11.85
C ILE A 580 -1.74 -16.19 -13.25
N ASN A 581 -3.02 -16.24 -13.64
CA ASN A 581 -3.41 -16.64 -15.01
C ASN A 581 -2.83 -15.68 -16.07
N ILE A 582 -2.89 -14.36 -15.84
CA ILE A 582 -2.32 -13.37 -16.75
C ILE A 582 -0.80 -13.55 -16.86
N GLU A 583 -0.12 -13.73 -15.73
CA GLU A 583 1.30 -13.97 -15.68
C GLU A 583 1.69 -15.26 -16.43
N ALA A 584 1.04 -16.37 -16.14
CA ALA A 584 1.28 -17.66 -16.81
C ALA A 584 1.07 -17.58 -18.34
N ARG A 585 -0.03 -16.97 -18.76
CA ARG A 585 -0.30 -16.76 -20.20
C ARG A 585 0.72 -15.84 -20.87
N THR A 586 1.19 -14.83 -20.14
CA THR A 586 2.24 -13.93 -20.65
C THR A 586 3.57 -14.69 -20.82
N MET A 587 3.95 -15.51 -19.85
CA MET A 587 5.14 -16.38 -19.97
C MET A 587 5.01 -17.34 -21.17
N ILE A 588 3.85 -17.97 -21.33
CA ILE A 588 3.57 -18.87 -22.47
C ILE A 588 3.71 -18.12 -23.81
N ASP A 589 3.16 -16.92 -23.91
CA ASP A 589 3.25 -16.10 -25.14
C ASP A 589 4.70 -15.69 -25.44
N MET A 590 5.44 -15.19 -24.44
CA MET A 590 6.83 -14.76 -24.58
C MET A 590 7.74 -15.95 -24.93
N ALA A 591 7.63 -17.05 -24.22
CA ALA A 591 8.44 -18.26 -24.49
C ALA A 591 8.15 -18.83 -25.88
N SER A 592 6.86 -18.93 -26.26
CA SER A 592 6.45 -19.53 -27.54
C SER A 592 6.78 -18.67 -28.75
N LYS A 593 6.64 -17.34 -28.64
CA LYS A 593 6.70 -16.44 -29.80
C LYS A 593 7.96 -15.60 -29.89
N GLN A 594 8.70 -15.45 -28.80
CA GLN A 594 9.90 -14.60 -28.74
C GLN A 594 11.14 -15.43 -28.40
N ILE A 595 11.18 -16.09 -27.23
CA ILE A 595 12.39 -16.72 -26.70
C ILE A 595 12.78 -17.95 -27.55
N ILE A 596 11.91 -18.95 -27.61
CA ILE A 596 12.22 -20.19 -28.37
C ILE A 596 12.55 -19.89 -29.83
N PRO A 597 11.82 -19.06 -30.59
CA PRO A 597 12.20 -18.72 -31.96
C PRO A 597 13.54 -17.99 -32.07
N ALA A 598 13.90 -17.12 -31.13
CA ALA A 598 15.18 -16.43 -31.11
C ALA A 598 16.34 -17.43 -30.87
N ILE A 599 16.17 -18.34 -29.92
CA ILE A 599 17.17 -19.37 -29.61
C ILE A 599 17.36 -20.34 -30.79
N ILE A 600 16.29 -20.76 -31.47
CA ILE A 600 16.37 -21.59 -32.67
C ILE A 600 17.17 -20.89 -33.78
N LYS A 601 16.98 -19.57 -33.95
CA LYS A 601 17.81 -18.82 -34.94
C LYS A 601 19.27 -18.77 -34.52
N TYR A 602 19.54 -18.56 -33.22
CA TYR A 602 20.90 -18.51 -32.70
C TYR A 602 21.62 -19.87 -32.79
N THR A 603 20.93 -20.98 -32.47
CA THR A 603 21.49 -22.33 -32.63
C THR A 603 21.86 -22.64 -34.08
N ARG A 604 21.09 -22.17 -35.06
CA ARG A 604 21.42 -22.24 -36.47
C ARG A 604 22.73 -21.51 -36.78
N SER A 605 22.87 -20.25 -36.31
CA SER A 605 24.09 -19.45 -36.50
C SER A 605 25.33 -20.16 -35.92
N LEU A 606 25.20 -20.74 -34.72
CA LEU A 606 26.28 -21.53 -34.10
C LEU A 606 26.59 -22.78 -34.90
N ALA A 607 25.60 -23.52 -35.40
CA ALA A 607 25.79 -24.72 -36.19
C ALA A 607 26.52 -24.39 -37.52
N ASP A 608 26.13 -23.29 -38.18
CA ASP A 608 26.81 -22.81 -39.40
C ASP A 608 28.27 -22.41 -39.08
N THR A 609 28.53 -21.79 -37.93
CA THR A 609 29.87 -21.44 -37.45
C THR A 609 30.71 -22.70 -37.17
N VAL A 610 30.17 -23.69 -36.46
CA VAL A 610 30.84 -25.00 -36.22
C VAL A 610 31.27 -25.64 -37.53
N ASN A 611 30.41 -25.67 -38.55
CA ASN A 611 30.72 -26.26 -39.85
C ASN A 611 31.79 -25.46 -40.58
N SER A 612 31.70 -24.13 -40.62
CA SER A 612 32.68 -23.27 -41.30
C SER A 612 34.07 -23.35 -40.67
N VAL A 613 34.17 -23.39 -39.34
CA VAL A 613 35.47 -23.57 -38.64
C VAL A 613 36.08 -24.93 -38.93
N ARG A 614 35.25 -25.99 -38.97
CA ARG A 614 35.70 -27.34 -39.31
C ARG A 614 36.18 -27.42 -40.75
N GLU A 615 35.49 -26.83 -41.71
CA GLU A 615 35.88 -26.74 -43.12
C GLU A 615 37.19 -25.98 -43.30
N ALA A 616 37.48 -25.00 -42.47
CA ALA A 616 38.75 -24.28 -42.44
C ALA A 616 39.91 -25.09 -41.82
N GLY A 617 39.68 -26.35 -41.41
CA GLY A 617 40.68 -27.26 -40.85
C GLY A 617 41.02 -27.00 -39.38
N VAL A 618 40.17 -26.28 -38.67
CA VAL A 618 40.31 -25.95 -37.22
C VAL A 618 39.27 -26.74 -36.42
N ASP A 619 39.61 -27.14 -35.21
CA ASP A 619 38.68 -27.81 -34.30
C ASP A 619 37.70 -26.81 -33.68
N PRO A 620 36.38 -26.93 -33.94
CA PRO A 620 35.37 -26.01 -33.41
C PRO A 620 34.86 -26.41 -32.02
N GLN A 621 35.73 -26.89 -31.10
CA GLN A 621 35.31 -27.46 -29.82
C GLN A 621 34.44 -26.49 -29.01
N VAL A 622 34.87 -25.22 -28.86
CA VAL A 622 34.15 -24.19 -28.06
C VAL A 622 32.76 -23.93 -28.62
N GLN A 623 32.66 -23.75 -29.95
CA GLN A 623 31.37 -23.48 -30.62
C GLN A 623 30.43 -24.69 -30.54
N ALA A 624 30.97 -25.90 -30.64
CA ALA A 624 30.20 -27.14 -30.55
C ALA A 624 29.68 -27.38 -29.11
N ASP A 625 30.49 -27.10 -28.09
CA ASP A 625 30.10 -27.23 -26.71
C ASP A 625 28.99 -26.23 -26.36
N LEU A 626 29.12 -24.95 -26.76
CA LEU A 626 28.10 -23.93 -26.61
C LEU A 626 26.78 -24.29 -27.31
N LEU A 627 26.87 -24.80 -28.57
CA LEU A 627 25.72 -25.27 -29.33
C LEU A 627 24.97 -26.40 -28.59
N LYS A 628 25.73 -27.33 -28.01
CA LYS A 628 25.17 -28.46 -27.25
C LYS A 628 24.48 -27.99 -25.98
N GLU A 629 25.12 -27.11 -25.21
CA GLU A 629 24.58 -26.56 -23.98
C GLU A 629 23.26 -25.81 -24.22
N ILE A 630 23.22 -24.90 -25.20
CA ILE A 630 22.01 -24.16 -25.58
C ILE A 630 20.91 -25.09 -26.06
N THR A 631 21.26 -26.17 -26.82
CA THR A 631 20.25 -27.12 -27.28
C THR A 631 19.62 -27.92 -26.13
N VAL A 632 20.39 -28.25 -25.08
CA VAL A 632 19.86 -28.90 -23.87
C VAL A 632 18.90 -27.98 -23.13
N LEU A 633 19.31 -26.75 -22.88
CA LEU A 633 18.47 -25.75 -22.23
C LEU A 633 17.18 -25.41 -23.01
N LEU A 634 17.28 -25.35 -24.35
CA LEU A 634 16.12 -25.18 -25.22
C LEU A 634 15.13 -26.36 -25.08
N GLY A 635 15.64 -27.59 -24.96
CA GLY A 635 14.82 -28.76 -24.67
C GLY A 635 14.08 -28.66 -23.35
N GLN A 636 14.80 -28.32 -22.28
CA GLN A 636 14.22 -28.09 -20.94
C GLN A 636 13.18 -26.97 -20.96
N THR A 637 13.47 -25.86 -21.64
CA THR A 637 12.53 -24.75 -21.82
C THR A 637 11.23 -25.22 -22.49
N LYS A 638 11.34 -26.05 -23.52
CA LYS A 638 10.16 -26.57 -24.24
C LYS A 638 9.33 -27.53 -23.39
N GLU A 639 9.98 -28.40 -22.65
CA GLU A 639 9.31 -29.33 -21.73
C GLU A 639 8.56 -28.56 -20.60
N ALA A 640 9.24 -27.61 -19.97
CA ALA A 640 8.62 -26.76 -18.92
C ALA A 640 7.46 -25.92 -19.46
N LEU A 641 7.60 -25.37 -20.67
CA LEU A 641 6.51 -24.64 -21.35
C LEU A 641 5.28 -25.53 -21.59
N ASP A 642 5.46 -26.78 -21.96
CA ASP A 642 4.35 -27.68 -22.20
C ASP A 642 3.62 -28.05 -20.90
N VAL A 643 4.38 -28.21 -19.81
CA VAL A 643 3.80 -28.38 -18.46
C VAL A 643 3.01 -27.15 -18.06
N LEU A 644 3.58 -25.94 -18.19
CA LEU A 644 2.89 -24.70 -17.83
C LEU A 644 1.59 -24.51 -18.63
N LYS A 645 1.60 -24.80 -19.95
CA LYS A 645 0.38 -24.76 -20.77
C LYS A 645 -0.71 -25.66 -20.22
N LYS A 646 -0.35 -26.92 -19.93
CA LYS A 646 -1.27 -27.92 -19.42
C LYS A 646 -1.92 -27.50 -18.10
N VAL A 647 -1.12 -27.13 -17.08
CA VAL A 647 -1.66 -26.77 -15.77
C VAL A 647 -2.44 -25.45 -15.82
N THR A 648 -2.09 -24.51 -16.72
CA THR A 648 -2.83 -23.27 -16.92
C THR A 648 -4.21 -23.53 -17.55
N GLU A 649 -4.30 -24.45 -18.50
CA GLU A 649 -5.57 -24.87 -19.11
C GLU A 649 -6.46 -25.61 -18.09
N GLU A 650 -5.87 -26.48 -17.28
CA GLU A 650 -6.59 -27.18 -16.19
C GLU A 650 -7.14 -26.20 -15.15
N ALA A 651 -6.33 -25.21 -14.73
CA ALA A 651 -6.76 -24.15 -13.81
C ALA A 651 -7.90 -23.32 -14.38
N ALA A 652 -7.82 -22.93 -15.65
CA ALA A 652 -8.83 -22.12 -16.30
C ALA A 652 -10.17 -22.83 -16.51
N ALA A 653 -10.18 -24.17 -16.49
CA ALA A 653 -11.38 -25.00 -16.59
C ALA A 653 -12.08 -25.25 -15.25
N MET A 654 -11.48 -24.86 -14.13
CA MET A 654 -12.06 -24.98 -12.79
C MET A 654 -13.13 -23.91 -12.55
N GLU A 655 -14.05 -24.19 -11.63
CA GLU A 655 -14.98 -23.19 -11.13
C GLU A 655 -14.23 -22.09 -10.36
N GLU A 656 -14.66 -20.84 -10.56
CA GLU A 656 -14.05 -19.69 -9.87
C GLU A 656 -14.22 -19.80 -8.35
N GLY A 657 -13.24 -19.32 -7.60
CA GLY A 657 -13.24 -19.30 -6.15
C GLY A 657 -11.96 -19.88 -5.52
N GLU A 658 -12.05 -20.26 -4.25
CA GLU A 658 -10.90 -20.72 -3.46
C GLU A 658 -10.15 -21.88 -4.11
N SER A 659 -10.86 -22.91 -4.57
CA SER A 659 -10.24 -24.11 -5.15
C SER A 659 -9.43 -23.79 -6.40
N GLN A 660 -9.93 -22.89 -7.25
CA GLN A 660 -9.21 -22.43 -8.44
C GLN A 660 -7.98 -21.60 -8.05
N ALA A 661 -8.12 -20.67 -7.10
CA ALA A 661 -7.00 -19.84 -6.62
C ALA A 661 -5.89 -20.70 -6.02
N ARG A 662 -6.25 -21.72 -5.22
CA ARG A 662 -5.28 -22.68 -4.67
C ARG A 662 -4.59 -23.49 -5.77
N TYR A 663 -5.29 -23.90 -6.80
CA TYR A 663 -4.66 -24.60 -7.91
C TYR A 663 -3.67 -23.70 -8.68
N TYR A 664 -3.99 -22.43 -8.88
CA TYR A 664 -3.04 -21.46 -9.44
C TYR A 664 -1.79 -21.31 -8.55
N HIS A 665 -1.96 -21.26 -7.24
CA HIS A 665 -0.87 -21.18 -6.27
C HIS A 665 -0.01 -22.46 -6.26
N ASP A 666 -0.64 -23.64 -6.13
CA ASP A 666 0.06 -24.90 -5.86
C ASP A 666 0.60 -25.57 -7.11
N SER A 667 0.07 -25.28 -8.29
CA SER A 667 0.40 -25.98 -9.54
C SER A 667 0.90 -25.02 -10.63
N VAL A 668 0.21 -23.93 -10.90
CA VAL A 668 0.56 -23.02 -12.00
C VAL A 668 1.79 -22.19 -11.64
N PHE A 669 1.82 -21.59 -10.47
CA PHE A 669 2.95 -20.78 -10.05
C PHE A 669 4.27 -21.55 -9.98
N PRO A 670 4.36 -22.75 -9.39
CA PRO A 670 5.57 -23.56 -9.46
C PRO A 670 6.00 -23.92 -10.90
N ALA A 671 5.05 -24.19 -11.80
CA ALA A 671 5.36 -24.45 -13.21
C ALA A 671 5.90 -23.21 -13.94
N MET A 672 5.51 -21.99 -13.52
CA MET A 672 6.10 -20.74 -14.02
C MET A 672 7.59 -20.65 -13.61
N GLU A 673 7.91 -20.95 -12.37
CA GLU A 673 9.31 -20.94 -11.88
C GLU A 673 10.17 -21.99 -12.58
N GLU A 674 9.62 -23.18 -12.84
CA GLU A 674 10.31 -24.22 -13.62
C GLU A 674 10.59 -23.80 -15.08
N LEU A 675 9.70 -23.03 -15.71
CA LEU A 675 9.96 -22.46 -17.04
C LEU A 675 10.98 -21.32 -16.98
N ARG A 676 10.94 -20.49 -15.97
CA ARG A 676 11.84 -19.35 -15.81
C ARG A 676 13.31 -19.79 -15.74
N ARG A 677 13.60 -20.82 -14.97
CA ARG A 677 14.98 -21.27 -14.70
C ARG A 677 15.81 -21.51 -15.97
N PRO A 678 15.45 -22.41 -16.91
CA PRO A 678 16.25 -22.64 -18.10
C PRO A 678 16.28 -21.43 -19.05
N VAL A 679 15.27 -20.58 -19.03
CA VAL A 679 15.25 -19.35 -19.82
C VAL A 679 16.24 -18.31 -19.29
N ASP A 680 16.30 -18.11 -17.97
CA ASP A 680 17.27 -17.21 -17.36
C ASP A 680 18.71 -17.72 -17.54
N GLU A 681 18.94 -19.03 -17.53
CA GLU A 681 20.23 -19.63 -17.88
C GLU A 681 20.59 -19.39 -19.37
N LEU A 682 19.63 -19.51 -20.29
CA LEU A 682 19.84 -19.19 -21.72
C LEU A 682 20.22 -17.70 -21.90
N GLU A 683 19.62 -16.79 -21.17
CA GLU A 683 19.95 -15.35 -21.22
C GLU A 683 21.42 -15.09 -20.92
N MET A 684 22.04 -15.88 -20.03
CA MET A 684 23.44 -15.72 -19.63
C MET A 684 24.46 -16.16 -20.69
N ILE A 685 24.06 -17.01 -21.62
CA ILE A 685 25.00 -17.64 -22.60
C ILE A 685 24.68 -17.32 -24.06
N VAL A 686 23.50 -16.76 -24.34
CA VAL A 686 23.10 -16.36 -25.69
C VAL A 686 23.64 -14.97 -25.99
N ASP A 687 24.02 -14.74 -27.23
CA ASP A 687 24.44 -13.43 -27.72
C ASP A 687 23.39 -12.35 -27.39
N LYS A 688 23.84 -11.22 -26.84
CA LYS A 688 22.96 -10.14 -26.47
C LYS A 688 22.12 -9.60 -27.62
N GLU A 689 22.69 -9.57 -28.86
CA GLU A 689 21.96 -9.11 -30.05
C GLU A 689 20.88 -10.12 -30.51
N ALA A 690 21.07 -11.40 -30.17
CA ALA A 690 20.09 -12.45 -30.46
C ALA A 690 19.01 -12.59 -29.37
N TRP A 691 19.24 -12.05 -28.16
CA TRP A 691 18.27 -12.09 -27.07
C TRP A 691 17.09 -11.17 -27.35
N PRO A 692 15.83 -11.64 -27.27
CA PRO A 692 14.68 -10.94 -27.85
C PRO A 692 14.08 -9.82 -26.98
N MET A 693 14.69 -9.47 -25.84
CA MET A 693 14.14 -8.48 -24.93
C MET A 693 15.23 -7.80 -24.09
N PRO A 694 14.97 -6.59 -23.52
CA PRO A 694 15.88 -5.93 -22.59
C PRO A 694 16.18 -6.80 -21.35
N SER A 695 17.45 -6.86 -20.96
CA SER A 695 17.91 -7.54 -19.76
C SER A 695 17.67 -6.69 -18.49
N TYR A 696 17.91 -7.27 -17.32
CA TYR A 696 17.90 -6.51 -16.05
C TYR A 696 18.94 -5.40 -16.05
N GLY A 697 20.12 -5.61 -16.68
CA GLY A 697 21.12 -4.57 -16.84
C GLY A 697 20.60 -3.35 -17.60
N ASP A 698 19.85 -3.60 -18.69
CA ASP A 698 19.25 -2.53 -19.48
C ASP A 698 18.12 -1.79 -18.74
N LEU A 699 17.37 -2.48 -17.88
CA LEU A 699 16.23 -1.90 -17.17
C LEU A 699 16.63 -1.17 -15.89
N LEU A 700 17.61 -1.67 -15.14
CA LEU A 700 17.96 -1.17 -13.82
C LEU A 700 19.05 -0.08 -13.84
N PHE A 701 19.87 -0.01 -14.89
CA PHE A 701 21.05 0.84 -14.91
C PHE A 701 21.03 1.96 -15.97
N GLU A 702 20.09 1.95 -16.92
CA GLU A 702 20.03 2.94 -18.00
C GLU A 702 19.08 4.13 -17.75
N VAL A 703 18.51 4.27 -16.54
CA VAL A 703 17.58 5.38 -16.18
C VAL A 703 18.29 6.55 -15.54
#